data_ca139e037c0ae88d933df4452077fc65
#
_entry.id   ca139e037c0ae88d933df4452077fc65
#
_cell.length_a   1.000
_cell.length_b   1.000
_cell.length_c   1.000
_cell.angle_alpha   90.00
_cell.angle_beta   90.00
_cell.angle_gamma   90.00
#
_symmetry.space_group_name_H-M   'P 1'
#
loop_
_entity.id
_entity.type
_entity.pdbx_description
1 polymer ?
#
loop_
_entity_poly.entity_id
_entity_poly.type
_entity_poly.pdbx_seq_one_letter_code
_entity_poly.pdbx_strand_id
1 'polypeptide(L)'
;MNGIRQKLGALTLLFFIATGCGTAQQANGQSMPSKKAMSLFNEGLKQQGYGEYDKAIEYFNQAIKKEPNYIDAYDALANTYQKRNKLDKAITTYKKLLSLKQDHYFALYELGDIYFNRQELDSSEHYYEEFLKINRNSDRYVKAAKQRMMNISFAKEAMRNPIDITPVNMGSSINTKEQEYSPAFSIDEQTLYITRRNGNLSNSRPNEDIYFATKQGAEWEKIKNLGPPINTTENEGAFSVSADGHYIFFTACSRRGGKGQCDIWLTIDREGKWSEPLNLQEPINTKHWESQPSIASNGRVLYFASDRPGGYGGIDLWKSNFGDEGWSKPTNLGPTINTSKDEQFPFIHSDNSTLYFSSEGHPGMGKSDLFVASLKPDGSWKTPKNLGYPINTTGYDWNMIVNRNGSTAYYSSDKMPDGKGGLDIYQFELPQELQAEKVSYVRGLVRDAKTKKPLQTSVILTPLDNSPNTTSYTNSNTGLFIVSLKTDIRYALTIDKDDYLFHSEYFDMPNVPVDEPFEIIIDLQKVEVGKSVVLNNIFFDTDKFELKEESKTELEKLRVFLQDNQAIRIEIAGHTDDMGSSTYNLTLSENRAKSVANYLIQNGIAEDRLTYKGYGDIRPIASNDSEEGKATNRRTEFTILTF
;
A
#
# COMPACT_ATOMS: atom_id res chain seq x y z
N MET A 1 14.48 -13.49 -5.54
CA MET A 1 14.69 -12.90 -6.88
C MET A 1 15.94 -13.38 -7.64
N ASN A 2 16.89 -14.05 -7.03
CA ASN A 2 18.05 -14.60 -7.75
C ASN A 2 17.84 -15.96 -8.46
N GLY A 3 16.67 -16.59 -8.35
CA GLY A 3 16.41 -17.91 -8.97
C GLY A 3 16.03 -17.90 -10.45
N ILE A 4 15.54 -16.79 -10.98
CA ILE A 4 15.05 -16.71 -12.38
C ILE A 4 16.16 -16.30 -13.34
N ARG A 5 17.19 -15.59 -12.87
CA ARG A 5 18.35 -15.22 -13.73
C ARG A 5 19.31 -16.38 -14.05
N GLN A 6 19.29 -17.48 -13.29
CA GLN A 6 20.20 -18.61 -13.54
C GLN A 6 19.72 -19.60 -14.62
N LYS A 7 18.44 -19.62 -14.99
CA LYS A 7 17.93 -20.58 -15.99
C LYS A 7 17.92 -20.08 -17.44
N LEU A 8 18.12 -18.79 -17.70
CA LEU A 8 18.16 -18.24 -19.07
C LEU A 8 19.57 -18.02 -19.62
N GLY A 9 20.61 -18.17 -18.80
CA GLY A 9 22.01 -18.04 -19.23
C GLY A 9 22.63 -19.30 -19.83
N ALA A 10 21.97 -20.47 -19.77
CA ALA A 10 22.56 -21.75 -20.16
C ALA A 10 22.11 -22.27 -21.53
N LEU A 11 21.22 -21.60 -22.23
CA LEU A 11 20.64 -22.14 -23.48
C LEU A 11 21.12 -21.50 -24.77
N THR A 12 22.13 -20.63 -24.77
CA THR A 12 22.58 -19.96 -26.00
C THR A 12 24.04 -20.29 -26.39
N LEU A 13 24.65 -21.30 -25.79
CA LEU A 13 26.06 -21.67 -26.13
C LEU A 13 26.25 -23.10 -26.66
N LEU A 14 25.22 -23.75 -27.19
CA LEU A 14 25.31 -25.14 -27.66
C LEU A 14 24.82 -25.33 -29.12
N PHE A 15 25.22 -24.43 -30.04
CA PHE A 15 25.08 -24.73 -31.49
C PHE A 15 26.18 -24.04 -32.27
N PHE A 16 27.41 -24.59 -32.22
CA PHE A 16 28.38 -24.42 -33.29
C PHE A 16 29.50 -25.50 -33.18
N ILE A 17 29.12 -26.76 -33.41
CA ILE A 17 30.10 -27.78 -33.89
C ILE A 17 29.35 -28.62 -34.90
N ALA A 18 29.65 -28.46 -36.14
CA ALA A 18 29.92 -29.38 -37.23
C ALA A 18 29.46 -28.86 -38.58
N THR A 19 30.37 -28.99 -39.48
CA THR A 19 30.32 -29.08 -40.94
C THR A 19 30.46 -27.78 -41.71
N GLY A 20 31.53 -27.76 -42.49
CA GLY A 20 31.66 -26.91 -43.66
C GLY A 20 33.02 -26.25 -43.82
N CYS A 21 33.96 -26.97 -44.41
CA CYS A 21 35.09 -26.38 -45.08
C CYS A 21 34.56 -25.46 -46.20
N GLY A 22 34.50 -24.16 -45.92
CA GLY A 22 34.09 -23.12 -46.84
C GLY A 22 34.84 -21.84 -46.47
N THR A 23 35.62 -21.33 -47.42
CA THR A 23 36.41 -20.11 -47.37
C THR A 23 35.67 -18.96 -46.68
N ALA A 24 35.97 -18.72 -45.41
CA ALA A 24 35.51 -17.54 -44.67
C ALA A 24 36.31 -16.34 -45.19
N GLN A 25 35.62 -15.41 -45.84
CA GLN A 25 36.13 -14.09 -46.14
C GLN A 25 36.49 -13.38 -44.80
N GLN A 26 37.72 -12.88 -44.75
CA GLN A 26 38.25 -12.00 -43.71
C GLN A 26 37.34 -10.78 -43.52
N ALA A 27 36.55 -10.77 -42.45
CA ALA A 27 35.97 -9.57 -41.92
C ALA A 27 36.81 -9.16 -40.69
N ASN A 28 37.45 -8.00 -40.80
CA ASN A 28 38.26 -7.32 -39.79
C ASN A 28 39.54 -8.05 -39.33
N GLY A 29 40.66 -7.72 -39.88
CA GLY A 29 42.09 -7.75 -39.56
C GLY A 29 42.67 -8.36 -38.27
N GLN A 30 41.94 -9.18 -37.52
CA GLN A 30 42.43 -9.89 -36.36
C GLN A 30 42.80 -11.31 -36.70
N SER A 31 44.07 -11.69 -36.46
CA SER A 31 44.54 -13.06 -36.56
C SER A 31 43.78 -13.96 -35.58
N MET A 32 43.39 -15.17 -35.98
CA MET A 32 42.82 -16.17 -35.06
C MET A 32 43.77 -16.39 -33.87
N PRO A 33 43.23 -16.44 -32.64
CA PRO A 33 44.06 -16.74 -31.47
C PRO A 33 44.76 -18.08 -31.61
N SER A 34 45.95 -18.21 -31.02
CA SER A 34 46.71 -19.46 -31.06
C SER A 34 45.91 -20.62 -30.45
N LYS A 35 46.05 -21.84 -30.96
CA LYS A 35 45.37 -23.04 -30.43
C LYS A 35 45.53 -23.18 -28.91
N LYS A 36 46.70 -22.80 -28.39
CA LYS A 36 46.97 -22.82 -26.96
C LYS A 36 46.20 -21.77 -26.18
N ALA A 37 46.07 -20.55 -26.71
CA ALA A 37 45.24 -19.51 -26.10
C ALA A 37 43.76 -19.89 -26.09
N MET A 38 43.24 -20.45 -27.18
CA MET A 38 41.86 -20.95 -27.27
C MET A 38 41.60 -22.11 -26.30
N SER A 39 42.54 -23.05 -26.14
CA SER A 39 42.40 -24.14 -25.17
C SER A 39 42.33 -23.63 -23.72
N LEU A 40 43.16 -22.65 -23.37
CA LEU A 40 43.13 -22.01 -22.04
C LEU A 40 41.81 -21.24 -21.82
N PHE A 41 41.36 -20.49 -22.81
CA PHE A 41 40.09 -19.77 -22.77
C PHE A 41 38.90 -20.72 -22.54
N ASN A 42 38.83 -21.83 -23.30
CA ASN A 42 37.77 -22.83 -23.18
C ASN A 42 37.78 -23.50 -21.78
N GLU A 43 38.96 -23.78 -21.21
CA GLU A 43 39.05 -24.30 -19.86
C GLU A 43 38.59 -23.25 -18.83
N GLY A 44 38.89 -21.95 -19.03
CA GLY A 44 38.37 -20.85 -18.23
C GLY A 44 36.84 -20.77 -18.25
N LEU A 45 36.20 -20.89 -19.43
CA LEU A 45 34.75 -20.92 -19.56
C LEU A 45 34.12 -22.12 -18.82
N LYS A 46 34.77 -23.28 -18.91
CA LYS A 46 34.34 -24.50 -18.21
C LYS A 46 34.39 -24.30 -16.67
N GLN A 47 35.48 -23.75 -16.14
CA GLN A 47 35.63 -23.46 -14.72
C GLN A 47 34.60 -22.39 -14.24
N GLN A 48 34.35 -21.37 -15.09
CA GLN A 48 33.31 -20.38 -14.84
C GLN A 48 31.91 -21.02 -14.75
N GLY A 49 31.63 -21.99 -15.65
CA GLY A 49 30.38 -22.77 -15.65
C GLY A 49 30.18 -23.63 -14.41
N TYR A 50 31.27 -24.08 -13.77
CA TYR A 50 31.23 -24.79 -12.49
C TYR A 50 31.20 -23.87 -11.26
N GLY A 51 31.20 -22.54 -11.45
CA GLY A 51 31.26 -21.58 -10.34
C GLY A 51 32.67 -21.39 -9.76
N GLU A 52 33.70 -22.06 -10.33
CA GLU A 52 35.10 -21.98 -9.90
C GLU A 52 35.76 -20.70 -10.45
N TYR A 53 35.24 -19.54 -10.04
CA TYR A 53 35.59 -18.24 -10.62
C TYR A 53 37.07 -17.89 -10.49
N ASP A 54 37.75 -18.24 -9.39
CA ASP A 54 39.17 -17.92 -9.21
C ASP A 54 40.04 -18.73 -10.18
N LYS A 55 39.72 -20.01 -10.42
CA LYS A 55 40.38 -20.83 -11.46
C LYS A 55 40.11 -20.29 -12.87
N ALA A 56 38.85 -19.86 -13.12
CA ALA A 56 38.49 -19.25 -14.43
C ALA A 56 39.33 -17.99 -14.68
N ILE A 57 39.52 -17.12 -13.69
CA ILE A 57 40.36 -15.92 -13.77
C ILE A 57 41.81 -16.30 -14.12
N GLU A 58 42.37 -17.34 -13.53
CA GLU A 58 43.73 -17.81 -13.82
C GLU A 58 43.85 -18.25 -15.28
N TYR A 59 42.93 -19.06 -15.80
CA TYR A 59 42.94 -19.53 -17.16
C TYR A 59 42.75 -18.40 -18.18
N PHE A 60 41.85 -17.44 -17.93
CA PHE A 60 41.68 -16.28 -18.81
C PHE A 60 42.94 -15.40 -18.84
N ASN A 61 43.59 -15.16 -17.72
CA ASN A 61 44.87 -14.46 -17.67
C ASN A 61 45.97 -15.19 -18.43
N GLN A 62 46.05 -16.53 -18.32
CA GLN A 62 47.01 -17.33 -19.10
C GLN A 62 46.72 -17.25 -20.62
N ALA A 63 45.44 -17.24 -21.04
CA ALA A 63 45.04 -17.05 -22.43
C ALA A 63 45.47 -15.68 -22.95
N ILE A 64 45.22 -14.61 -22.19
CA ILE A 64 45.64 -13.22 -22.47
C ILE A 64 47.16 -13.09 -22.53
N LYS A 65 47.89 -13.76 -21.63
CA LYS A 65 49.35 -13.77 -21.66
C LYS A 65 49.91 -14.42 -22.91
N LYS A 66 49.19 -15.42 -23.50
CA LYS A 66 49.59 -16.09 -24.75
C LYS A 66 49.16 -15.28 -25.97
N GLU A 67 48.07 -14.56 -25.88
CA GLU A 67 47.51 -13.76 -26.97
C GLU A 67 47.01 -12.42 -26.41
N PRO A 68 47.87 -11.37 -26.35
CA PRO A 68 47.55 -10.09 -25.68
C PRO A 68 46.38 -9.32 -26.33
N ASN A 69 45.96 -9.67 -27.52
CA ASN A 69 44.84 -9.05 -28.24
C ASN A 69 43.57 -9.92 -28.26
N TYR A 70 43.49 -10.94 -27.40
CA TYR A 70 42.36 -11.88 -27.37
C TYR A 70 41.12 -11.25 -26.71
N ILE A 71 40.30 -10.61 -27.55
CA ILE A 71 39.10 -9.86 -27.14
C ILE A 71 38.18 -10.68 -26.24
N ASP A 72 37.81 -11.92 -26.66
CA ASP A 72 36.86 -12.77 -25.93
C ASP A 72 37.39 -13.15 -24.52
N ALA A 73 38.71 -13.30 -24.40
CA ALA A 73 39.31 -13.61 -23.10
C ALA A 73 39.26 -12.42 -22.13
N TYR A 74 39.40 -11.18 -22.61
CA TYR A 74 39.19 -9.97 -21.80
C TYR A 74 37.74 -9.83 -21.37
N ASP A 75 36.79 -10.08 -22.30
CA ASP A 75 35.37 -10.00 -21.99
C ASP A 75 34.96 -10.99 -20.88
N ALA A 76 35.34 -12.27 -21.06
CA ALA A 76 35.08 -13.31 -20.09
C ALA A 76 35.75 -13.03 -18.72
N LEU A 77 37.00 -12.50 -18.75
CA LEU A 77 37.73 -12.12 -17.52
C LEU A 77 37.01 -10.99 -16.78
N ALA A 78 36.62 -9.93 -17.48
CA ALA A 78 35.92 -8.79 -16.88
C ALA A 78 34.56 -9.20 -16.28
N ASN A 79 33.78 -10.00 -17.02
CA ASN A 79 32.53 -10.58 -16.53
C ASN A 79 32.74 -11.46 -15.29
N THR A 80 33.84 -12.25 -15.25
CA THR A 80 34.16 -13.06 -14.06
C THR A 80 34.53 -12.21 -12.86
N TYR A 81 35.28 -11.12 -13.04
CA TYR A 81 35.55 -10.16 -11.98
C TYR A 81 34.27 -9.52 -11.44
N GLN A 82 33.34 -9.17 -12.33
CA GLN A 82 32.04 -8.59 -11.96
C GLN A 82 31.21 -9.59 -11.14
N LYS A 83 31.14 -10.87 -11.54
CA LYS A 83 30.47 -11.95 -10.76
C LYS A 83 31.07 -12.14 -9.37
N ARG A 84 32.37 -11.84 -9.21
CA ARG A 84 33.10 -11.90 -7.93
C ARG A 84 33.03 -10.57 -7.16
N ASN A 85 32.25 -9.60 -7.62
CA ASN A 85 32.17 -8.24 -7.07
C ASN A 85 33.53 -7.51 -7.00
N LYS A 86 34.49 -7.87 -7.89
CA LYS A 86 35.80 -7.21 -8.02
C LYS A 86 35.69 -6.10 -9.07
N LEU A 87 34.82 -5.10 -8.80
CA LEU A 87 34.38 -4.12 -9.82
C LEU A 87 35.52 -3.28 -10.40
N ASP A 88 36.54 -2.87 -9.62
CA ASP A 88 37.69 -2.11 -10.13
C ASP A 88 38.50 -2.90 -11.16
N LYS A 89 38.66 -4.22 -10.91
CA LYS A 89 39.33 -5.11 -11.86
C LYS A 89 38.49 -5.32 -13.12
N ALA A 90 37.17 -5.41 -12.98
CA ALA A 90 36.26 -5.48 -14.13
C ALA A 90 36.36 -4.23 -14.98
N ILE A 91 36.27 -3.03 -14.39
CA ILE A 91 36.41 -1.74 -15.08
C ILE A 91 37.74 -1.65 -15.83
N THR A 92 38.85 -1.96 -15.15
CA THR A 92 40.18 -1.92 -15.77
C THR A 92 40.26 -2.89 -16.94
N THR A 93 39.69 -4.09 -16.82
CA THR A 93 39.71 -5.10 -17.89
C THR A 93 38.81 -4.71 -19.07
N TYR A 94 37.59 -4.19 -18.84
CA TYR A 94 36.74 -3.67 -19.89
C TYR A 94 37.36 -2.47 -20.61
N LYS A 95 37.99 -1.53 -19.90
CA LYS A 95 38.72 -0.39 -20.50
C LYS A 95 39.88 -0.88 -21.39
N LYS A 96 40.61 -1.91 -20.93
CA LYS A 96 41.66 -2.55 -21.75
C LYS A 96 41.08 -3.19 -23.00
N LEU A 97 39.92 -3.89 -22.87
CA LEU A 97 39.22 -4.46 -24.02
C LEU A 97 38.83 -3.36 -25.01
N LEU A 98 38.25 -2.25 -24.57
CA LEU A 98 37.88 -1.12 -25.43
C LEU A 98 39.08 -0.44 -26.09
N SER A 99 40.25 -0.46 -25.47
CA SER A 99 41.48 0.00 -26.12
C SER A 99 41.91 -0.89 -27.33
N LEU A 100 41.46 -2.16 -27.34
CA LEU A 100 41.69 -3.10 -28.44
C LEU A 100 40.55 -3.10 -29.47
N LYS A 101 39.35 -2.86 -29.03
CA LYS A 101 38.11 -2.81 -29.83
C LYS A 101 37.16 -1.79 -29.27
N GLN A 102 37.20 -0.54 -29.76
CA GLN A 102 36.44 0.60 -29.26
C GLN A 102 34.92 0.43 -29.30
N ASP A 103 34.42 -0.32 -30.29
CA ASP A 103 33.01 -0.59 -30.53
C ASP A 103 32.55 -1.91 -29.90
N HIS A 104 33.22 -2.40 -28.85
CA HIS A 104 32.82 -3.63 -28.18
C HIS A 104 31.53 -3.46 -27.40
N TYR A 105 30.44 -3.95 -27.96
CA TYR A 105 29.07 -3.75 -27.55
C TYR A 105 28.81 -4.02 -26.04
N PHE A 106 29.21 -5.23 -25.57
CA PHE A 106 28.99 -5.59 -24.16
C PHE A 106 29.86 -4.78 -23.19
N ALA A 107 31.12 -4.53 -23.55
CA ALA A 107 31.99 -3.78 -22.63
C ALA A 107 31.50 -2.34 -22.39
N LEU A 108 30.95 -1.68 -23.43
CA LEU A 108 30.33 -0.37 -23.27
C LEU A 108 29.10 -0.41 -22.39
N TYR A 109 28.22 -1.38 -22.61
CA TYR A 109 27.01 -1.55 -21.81
C TYR A 109 27.33 -1.85 -20.35
N GLU A 110 28.21 -2.82 -20.08
CA GLU A 110 28.59 -3.23 -18.73
C GLU A 110 29.33 -2.12 -17.96
N LEU A 111 30.18 -1.34 -18.62
CA LEU A 111 30.78 -0.15 -17.99
C LEU A 111 29.71 0.88 -17.63
N GLY A 112 28.75 1.15 -18.52
CA GLY A 112 27.62 2.01 -18.23
C GLY A 112 26.88 1.56 -16.97
N ASP A 113 26.57 0.25 -16.85
CA ASP A 113 25.84 -0.32 -15.73
C ASP A 113 26.67 -0.33 -14.42
N ILE A 114 27.98 -0.63 -14.51
CA ILE A 114 28.89 -0.57 -13.34
C ILE A 114 28.98 0.86 -12.78
N TYR A 115 29.18 1.85 -13.65
CA TYR A 115 29.27 3.24 -13.24
C TYR A 115 27.94 3.80 -12.71
N PHE A 116 26.81 3.38 -13.31
CA PHE A 116 25.47 3.70 -12.77
C PHE A 116 25.31 3.22 -11.32
N ASN A 117 25.65 1.93 -11.09
CA ASN A 117 25.55 1.34 -9.76
C ASN A 117 26.52 1.95 -8.72
N ARG A 118 27.57 2.64 -9.19
CA ARG A 118 28.52 3.42 -8.36
C ARG A 118 28.12 4.87 -8.17
N GLN A 119 27.01 5.32 -8.74
CA GLN A 119 26.57 6.72 -8.75
C GLN A 119 27.52 7.66 -9.51
N GLU A 120 28.40 7.12 -10.33
CA GLU A 120 29.28 7.89 -11.20
C GLU A 120 28.57 8.21 -12.52
N LEU A 121 27.51 9.08 -12.40
CA LEU A 121 26.51 9.28 -13.46
C LEU A 121 27.11 9.82 -14.78
N ASP A 122 28.12 10.69 -14.71
CA ASP A 122 28.77 11.23 -15.91
C ASP A 122 29.51 10.13 -16.68
N SER A 123 30.23 9.25 -15.97
CA SER A 123 30.89 8.11 -16.58
C SER A 123 29.90 7.13 -17.17
N SER A 124 28.81 6.87 -16.45
CA SER A 124 27.72 5.99 -16.91
C SER A 124 27.08 6.51 -18.20
N GLU A 125 26.72 7.80 -18.21
CA GLU A 125 26.15 8.47 -19.39
C GLU A 125 27.04 8.33 -20.59
N HIS A 126 28.33 8.64 -20.45
CA HIS A 126 29.33 8.52 -21.51
C HIS A 126 29.35 7.13 -22.15
N TYR A 127 29.42 6.05 -21.32
CA TYR A 127 29.47 4.70 -21.85
C TYR A 127 28.16 4.23 -22.49
N TYR A 128 27.02 4.65 -21.97
CA TYR A 128 25.73 4.35 -22.61
C TYR A 128 25.52 5.15 -23.89
N GLU A 129 26.01 6.39 -23.99
CA GLU A 129 26.00 7.14 -25.26
C GLU A 129 26.83 6.44 -26.33
N GLU A 130 28.07 6.01 -26.01
CA GLU A 130 28.91 5.26 -26.95
C GLU A 130 28.27 3.93 -27.35
N PHE A 131 27.64 3.22 -26.39
CA PHE A 131 26.91 2.01 -26.66
C PHE A 131 25.74 2.24 -27.63
N LEU A 132 24.96 3.31 -27.44
CA LEU A 132 23.78 3.61 -28.26
C LEU A 132 24.14 4.10 -29.68
N LYS A 133 25.38 4.55 -29.94
CA LYS A 133 25.87 4.85 -31.28
C LYS A 133 26.04 3.60 -32.16
N ILE A 134 26.17 2.42 -31.54
CA ILE A 134 26.23 1.14 -32.21
C ILE A 134 24.83 0.75 -32.67
N ASN A 135 24.51 0.89 -33.94
CA ASN A 135 23.15 0.77 -34.48
C ASN A 135 22.60 -0.68 -34.42
N ARG A 136 21.83 -0.98 -33.35
CA ARG A 136 21.09 -2.25 -33.15
C ARG A 136 19.68 -1.96 -32.64
N ASN A 137 18.79 -1.56 -33.54
CA ASN A 137 17.48 -0.97 -33.22
C ASN A 137 16.46 -1.84 -32.44
N SER A 138 16.65 -3.15 -32.30
CA SER A 138 15.68 -4.07 -31.69
C SER A 138 16.20 -4.86 -30.48
N ASP A 139 17.40 -4.58 -30.02
CA ASP A 139 18.06 -5.31 -28.94
C ASP A 139 17.49 -4.91 -27.58
N ARG A 140 17.26 -5.89 -26.68
CA ARG A 140 16.86 -5.68 -25.30
C ARG A 140 17.81 -4.75 -24.53
N TYR A 141 19.11 -4.80 -24.81
CA TYR A 141 20.12 -3.94 -24.20
C TYR A 141 19.97 -2.48 -24.63
N VAL A 142 19.56 -2.23 -25.89
CA VAL A 142 19.26 -0.86 -26.35
C VAL A 142 18.07 -0.27 -25.60
N LYS A 143 17.01 -1.05 -25.38
CA LYS A 143 15.87 -0.63 -24.57
C LYS A 143 16.29 -0.33 -23.13
N ALA A 144 17.08 -1.22 -22.52
CA ALA A 144 17.58 -1.05 -21.17
C ALA A 144 18.50 0.19 -21.05
N ALA A 145 19.44 0.39 -21.99
CA ALA A 145 20.31 1.55 -22.01
C ALA A 145 19.53 2.88 -22.16
N LYS A 146 18.51 2.92 -23.03
CA LYS A 146 17.63 4.11 -23.17
C LYS A 146 16.91 4.42 -21.86
N GLN A 147 16.38 3.40 -21.17
CA GLN A 147 15.77 3.59 -19.86
C GLN A 147 16.79 4.13 -18.83
N ARG A 148 18.02 3.57 -18.82
CA ARG A 148 19.11 4.06 -17.96
C ARG A 148 19.49 5.51 -18.24
N MET A 149 19.55 5.91 -19.53
CA MET A 149 19.80 7.31 -19.92
C MET A 149 18.71 8.25 -19.39
N MET A 150 17.44 7.83 -19.43
CA MET A 150 16.34 8.60 -18.83
C MET A 150 16.52 8.71 -17.31
N ASN A 151 16.86 7.61 -16.63
CA ASN A 151 17.11 7.59 -15.20
C ASN A 151 18.32 8.48 -14.83
N ILE A 152 19.41 8.45 -15.61
CA ILE A 152 20.57 9.32 -15.38
C ILE A 152 20.19 10.80 -15.50
N SER A 153 19.43 11.17 -16.54
CA SER A 153 18.96 12.54 -16.72
C SER A 153 18.09 12.98 -15.54
N PHE A 154 17.15 12.14 -15.10
CA PHE A 154 16.31 12.39 -13.95
C PHE A 154 17.13 12.52 -12.66
N ALA A 155 18.06 11.58 -12.42
CA ALA A 155 18.89 11.57 -11.22
C ALA A 155 19.78 12.85 -11.13
N LYS A 156 20.39 13.25 -12.24
CA LYS A 156 21.19 14.49 -12.30
C LYS A 156 20.36 15.72 -11.97
N GLU A 157 19.13 15.80 -12.46
CA GLU A 157 18.22 16.91 -12.16
C GLU A 157 17.76 16.88 -10.70
N ALA A 158 17.35 15.72 -10.19
CA ALA A 158 16.94 15.54 -8.79
C ALA A 158 18.08 15.87 -7.81
N MET A 159 19.32 15.47 -8.12
CA MET A 159 20.49 15.78 -7.29
C MET A 159 20.90 17.26 -7.34
N ARG A 160 20.57 18.00 -8.41
CA ARG A 160 20.76 19.48 -8.48
C ARG A 160 19.72 20.22 -7.65
N ASN A 161 18.54 19.64 -7.51
CA ASN A 161 17.38 20.19 -6.80
C ASN A 161 16.93 19.24 -5.68
N PRO A 162 17.79 18.99 -4.67
CA PRO A 162 17.45 18.06 -3.60
C PRO A 162 16.28 18.60 -2.77
N ILE A 163 15.45 17.70 -2.29
CA ILE A 163 14.46 18.04 -1.27
C ILE A 163 15.20 18.27 0.05
N ASP A 164 14.80 19.29 0.79
CA ASP A 164 15.43 19.67 2.07
C ASP A 164 15.03 18.71 3.20
N ILE A 165 15.51 17.48 3.11
CA ILE A 165 15.33 16.45 4.12
C ILE A 165 16.62 15.65 4.30
N THR A 166 16.75 15.01 5.46
CA THR A 166 17.85 14.09 5.76
C THR A 166 17.27 12.79 6.32
N PRO A 167 17.19 11.72 5.52
CA PRO A 167 16.81 10.41 6.04
C PRO A 167 17.80 9.93 7.11
N VAL A 168 17.26 9.45 8.23
CA VAL A 168 18.04 9.00 9.39
C VAL A 168 17.93 7.49 9.52
N ASN A 169 19.08 6.81 9.59
CA ASN A 169 19.14 5.37 9.85
C ASN A 169 18.56 5.05 11.23
N MET A 170 17.67 4.07 11.32
CA MET A 170 16.99 3.71 12.58
C MET A 170 17.91 3.03 13.62
N GLY A 171 19.21 3.00 13.35
CA GLY A 171 20.23 2.55 14.32
C GLY A 171 20.31 1.05 14.53
N SER A 172 21.20 0.64 15.46
CA SER A 172 21.56 -0.77 15.65
C SER A 172 20.51 -1.61 16.41
N SER A 173 19.50 -0.97 16.97
CA SER A 173 18.37 -1.70 17.55
C SER A 173 17.52 -2.34 16.46
N ILE A 174 17.42 -1.69 15.30
CA ILE A 174 16.61 -2.10 14.15
C ILE A 174 17.49 -2.68 13.03
N ASN A 175 18.46 -1.89 12.53
CA ASN A 175 19.31 -2.24 11.39
C ASN A 175 20.56 -3.02 11.85
N THR A 176 20.92 -4.08 11.12
CA THR A 176 22.07 -4.93 11.41
C THR A 176 22.94 -5.13 10.15
N LYS A 177 23.80 -6.12 10.17
CA LYS A 177 24.57 -6.54 8.97
C LYS A 177 23.74 -7.35 7.96
N GLU A 178 22.54 -7.74 8.33
CA GLU A 178 21.60 -8.47 7.48
C GLU A 178 20.79 -7.46 6.61
N GLN A 179 19.69 -7.87 6.05
CA GLN A 179 18.79 -6.96 5.30
C GLN A 179 17.51 -6.78 6.09
N GLU A 180 17.19 -5.56 6.42
CA GLU A 180 15.94 -5.18 7.08
C GLU A 180 15.08 -4.35 6.12
N TYR A 181 13.81 -4.77 5.95
CA TYR A 181 12.87 -4.10 5.04
C TYR A 181 11.42 -4.37 5.43
N SER A 182 10.47 -3.82 4.68
CA SER A 182 9.03 -3.91 4.94
C SER A 182 8.66 -3.48 6.35
N PRO A 183 8.94 -2.22 6.75
CA PRO A 183 8.44 -1.72 8.03
C PRO A 183 6.91 -1.67 8.05
N ALA A 184 6.30 -1.91 9.20
CA ALA A 184 4.89 -1.62 9.48
C ALA A 184 4.71 -1.36 10.99
N PHE A 185 3.69 -0.56 11.34
CA PHE A 185 3.40 -0.25 12.72
C PHE A 185 2.15 -0.96 13.24
N SER A 186 2.14 -1.21 14.56
CA SER A 186 0.88 -1.39 15.28
C SER A 186 0.05 -0.10 15.23
N ILE A 187 -1.25 -0.22 15.49
CA ILE A 187 -2.16 0.93 15.42
C ILE A 187 -1.77 2.08 16.35
N ASP A 188 -1.20 1.78 17.50
CA ASP A 188 -0.72 2.76 18.48
C ASP A 188 0.69 3.27 18.22
N GLU A 189 1.31 2.82 17.11
CA GLU A 189 2.70 3.11 16.72
C GLU A 189 3.75 2.78 17.80
N GLN A 190 3.39 1.93 18.79
CA GLN A 190 4.30 1.50 19.84
C GLN A 190 5.09 0.23 19.47
N THR A 191 4.65 -0.50 18.43
CA THR A 191 5.35 -1.67 17.91
C THR A 191 5.69 -1.47 16.45
N LEU A 192 6.96 -1.58 16.12
CA LEU A 192 7.47 -1.64 14.76
C LEU A 192 7.70 -3.10 14.39
N TYR A 193 7.09 -3.54 13.31
CA TYR A 193 7.36 -4.81 12.65
C TYR A 193 8.26 -4.60 11.46
N ILE A 194 9.11 -5.56 11.15
CA ILE A 194 9.98 -5.56 9.97
C ILE A 194 10.15 -6.97 9.41
N THR A 195 10.50 -7.08 8.15
CA THR A 195 11.05 -8.31 7.58
C THR A 195 12.56 -8.26 7.66
N ARG A 196 13.19 -9.31 8.19
CA ARG A 196 14.64 -9.49 8.15
C ARG A 196 14.98 -10.72 7.32
N ARG A 197 15.90 -10.54 6.39
CA ARG A 197 16.50 -11.64 5.63
C ARG A 197 17.83 -12.03 6.23
N ASN A 198 17.85 -13.18 6.88
CA ASN A 198 19.05 -13.75 7.50
C ASN A 198 19.86 -14.56 6.47
N GLY A 199 21.19 -14.51 6.56
CA GLY A 199 22.09 -15.37 5.81
C GLY A 199 22.88 -14.66 4.72
N ASN A 200 24.18 -14.93 4.68
CA ASN A 200 25.06 -14.48 3.61
C ASN A 200 24.71 -15.19 2.31
N LEU A 201 24.69 -14.44 1.21
CA LEU A 201 24.45 -14.90 -0.17
C LEU A 201 25.31 -16.08 -0.64
N SER A 202 26.28 -16.54 0.18
CA SER A 202 27.28 -17.52 -0.25
C SER A 202 27.14 -18.94 0.29
N ASN A 203 26.47 -19.22 1.44
CA ASN A 203 26.56 -20.55 2.05
C ASN A 203 25.31 -21.10 2.78
N SER A 204 24.19 -20.39 2.86
CA SER A 204 22.93 -20.91 3.41
C SER A 204 21.76 -20.45 2.57
N ARG A 205 20.66 -21.22 2.54
CA ARG A 205 19.40 -20.68 1.99
C ARG A 205 19.03 -19.48 2.85
N PRO A 206 18.95 -18.26 2.28
CA PRO A 206 18.53 -17.10 3.06
C PRO A 206 17.10 -17.34 3.54
N ASN A 207 16.85 -17.13 4.83
CA ASN A 207 15.52 -17.18 5.43
C ASN A 207 15.04 -15.77 5.71
N GLU A 208 13.79 -15.50 5.36
CA GLU A 208 13.10 -14.24 5.63
C GLU A 208 12.08 -14.49 6.73
N ASP A 209 12.20 -13.73 7.83
CA ASP A 209 11.31 -13.82 8.99
C ASP A 209 10.77 -12.44 9.35
N ILE A 210 9.61 -12.41 9.99
CA ILE A 210 9.02 -11.20 10.58
C ILE A 210 9.62 -11.00 11.99
N TYR A 211 10.13 -9.79 12.23
CA TYR A 211 10.65 -9.35 13.52
C TYR A 211 9.84 -8.16 14.01
N PHE A 212 9.92 -7.88 15.31
CA PHE A 212 9.27 -6.72 15.91
C PHE A 212 10.18 -6.06 16.94
N ALA A 213 9.95 -4.77 17.16
CA ALA A 213 10.53 -3.99 18.25
C ALA A 213 9.44 -3.17 18.93
N THR A 214 9.50 -3.03 20.24
CA THR A 214 8.61 -2.16 21.02
C THR A 214 9.33 -0.87 21.37
N LYS A 215 8.57 0.22 21.47
CA LYS A 215 9.09 1.53 21.82
C LYS A 215 9.12 1.69 23.34
N GLN A 216 10.25 2.17 23.85
CA GLN A 216 10.39 2.55 25.26
C GLN A 216 10.74 4.05 25.34
N GLY A 217 9.73 4.87 25.63
CA GLY A 217 9.88 6.32 25.51
C GLY A 217 10.13 6.73 24.05
N ALA A 218 11.26 7.35 23.77
CA ALA A 218 11.64 7.78 22.41
C ALA A 218 12.47 6.72 21.65
N GLU A 219 12.90 5.64 22.30
CA GLU A 219 13.84 4.68 21.71
C GLU A 219 13.20 3.34 21.41
N TRP A 220 13.71 2.66 20.37
CA TRP A 220 13.30 1.31 20.01
C TRP A 220 14.13 0.26 20.76
N GLU A 221 13.48 -0.73 21.36
CA GLU A 221 14.14 -1.93 21.82
C GLU A 221 14.79 -2.67 20.65
N LYS A 222 15.73 -3.58 20.99
CA LYS A 222 16.30 -4.46 19.98
C LYS A 222 15.24 -5.38 19.41
N ILE A 223 15.22 -5.51 18.08
CA ILE A 223 14.26 -6.37 17.38
C ILE A 223 14.34 -7.83 17.82
N LYS A 224 13.17 -8.46 17.90
CA LYS A 224 12.96 -9.86 18.31
C LYS A 224 12.22 -10.61 17.19
N ASN A 225 12.58 -11.86 16.95
CA ASN A 225 11.84 -12.72 16.01
C ASN A 225 10.41 -12.96 16.53
N LEU A 226 9.41 -12.84 15.66
CA LEU A 226 8.00 -12.99 16.04
C LEU A 226 7.67 -14.47 16.39
N GLY A 227 8.39 -15.42 15.82
CA GLY A 227 8.25 -16.83 16.12
C GLY A 227 6.99 -17.49 15.55
N PRO A 228 6.77 -18.76 15.91
CA PRO A 228 5.58 -19.48 15.49
C PRO A 228 4.30 -18.93 16.19
N PRO A 229 3.13 -19.06 15.55
CA PRO A 229 2.86 -19.82 14.31
C PRO A 229 3.11 -19.02 13.03
N ILE A 230 3.53 -17.76 13.10
CA ILE A 230 3.71 -16.89 11.94
C ILE A 230 4.98 -17.28 11.19
N ASN A 231 6.15 -17.15 11.83
CA ASN A 231 7.42 -17.56 11.24
C ASN A 231 7.60 -19.08 11.28
N THR A 232 8.12 -19.63 10.19
CA THR A 232 8.40 -21.06 10.02
C THR A 232 9.85 -21.27 9.55
N THR A 233 10.15 -22.43 8.99
CA THR A 233 11.43 -22.70 8.33
C THR A 233 11.48 -22.19 6.89
N GLU A 234 10.36 -21.72 6.37
CA GLU A 234 10.24 -21.13 5.04
C GLU A 234 10.37 -19.59 5.14
N ASN A 235 10.04 -18.87 4.09
CA ASN A 235 10.17 -17.41 4.06
C ASN A 235 8.82 -16.74 4.38
N GLU A 236 8.80 -15.93 5.42
CA GLU A 236 7.68 -15.07 5.80
C GLU A 236 8.11 -13.60 5.86
N GLY A 237 7.27 -12.72 5.31
CA GLY A 237 7.58 -11.29 5.33
C GLY A 237 6.55 -10.43 4.60
N ALA A 238 6.91 -9.18 4.32
CA ALA A 238 6.08 -8.21 3.60
C ALA A 238 4.63 -8.26 4.07
N PHE A 239 4.32 -7.60 5.16
CA PHE A 239 3.05 -7.73 5.86
C PHE A 239 2.35 -6.40 6.06
N SER A 240 1.07 -6.45 6.44
CA SER A 240 0.23 -5.30 6.76
C SER A 240 -0.65 -5.62 7.96
N VAL A 241 -0.73 -4.71 8.90
CA VAL A 241 -1.56 -4.80 10.10
C VAL A 241 -2.86 -4.05 9.85
N SER A 242 -4.00 -4.66 10.24
CA SER A 242 -5.30 -3.97 10.16
C SER A 242 -5.38 -2.79 11.12
N ALA A 243 -6.26 -1.83 10.81
CA ALA A 243 -6.41 -0.62 11.62
C ALA A 243 -6.87 -0.89 13.07
N ASP A 244 -7.48 -2.04 13.35
CA ASP A 244 -7.87 -2.47 14.70
C ASP A 244 -6.80 -3.31 15.42
N GLY A 245 -5.69 -3.61 14.72
CA GLY A 245 -4.60 -4.42 15.25
C GLY A 245 -4.88 -5.93 15.37
N HIS A 246 -6.09 -6.38 15.00
CA HIS A 246 -6.50 -7.78 15.18
C HIS A 246 -6.07 -8.72 14.04
N TYR A 247 -5.71 -8.19 12.89
CA TYR A 247 -5.36 -8.97 11.71
C TYR A 247 -3.98 -8.60 11.20
N ILE A 248 -3.18 -9.62 10.87
CA ILE A 248 -1.96 -9.45 10.07
C ILE A 248 -2.14 -10.20 8.78
N PHE A 249 -2.05 -9.49 7.66
CA PHE A 249 -1.89 -10.03 6.33
C PHE A 249 -0.40 -10.09 6.02
N PHE A 250 0.11 -11.22 5.57
CA PHE A 250 1.54 -11.37 5.30
C PHE A 250 1.80 -12.32 4.14
N THR A 251 2.98 -12.23 3.56
CA THR A 251 3.43 -13.13 2.51
C THR A 251 4.13 -14.33 3.13
N ALA A 252 3.80 -15.53 2.69
CA ALA A 252 4.62 -16.71 2.95
C ALA A 252 4.89 -17.48 1.65
N CYS A 253 6.17 -17.81 1.44
CA CYS A 253 6.62 -18.51 0.23
C CYS A 253 6.91 -19.97 0.55
N SER A 254 6.44 -20.88 -0.32
CA SER A 254 6.63 -22.33 -0.19
C SER A 254 6.02 -22.94 1.09
N ARG A 255 5.17 -22.19 1.80
CA ARG A 255 4.47 -22.66 3.01
C ARG A 255 3.47 -23.75 2.64
N ARG A 256 3.39 -24.81 3.48
CA ARG A 256 2.44 -25.92 3.29
C ARG A 256 1.00 -25.41 3.25
N GLY A 257 0.27 -25.75 2.19
CA GLY A 257 -1.10 -25.27 1.96
C GLY A 257 -1.18 -24.03 1.08
N GLY A 258 -0.04 -23.52 0.60
CA GLY A 258 0.02 -22.49 -0.43
C GLY A 258 -0.41 -23.00 -1.80
N LYS A 259 -0.76 -22.08 -2.70
CA LYS A 259 -1.20 -22.36 -4.08
C LYS A 259 -0.12 -22.02 -5.11
N GLY A 260 0.57 -20.91 -4.91
CA GLY A 260 1.65 -20.41 -5.77
C GLY A 260 3.04 -20.57 -5.16
N GLN A 261 3.99 -19.83 -5.71
CA GLN A 261 5.34 -19.75 -5.15
C GLN A 261 5.33 -18.97 -3.83
N CYS A 262 4.59 -17.87 -3.78
CA CYS A 262 4.31 -17.08 -2.61
C CYS A 262 2.82 -16.76 -2.59
N ASP A 263 2.22 -16.78 -1.42
CA ASP A 263 0.81 -16.52 -1.18
C ASP A 263 0.63 -15.50 -0.06
N ILE A 264 -0.52 -14.84 -0.03
CA ILE A 264 -0.93 -13.97 1.06
C ILE A 264 -1.70 -14.78 2.09
N TRP A 265 -1.27 -14.68 3.34
CA TRP A 265 -1.84 -15.36 4.49
C TRP A 265 -2.40 -14.35 5.49
N LEU A 266 -3.32 -14.80 6.32
CA LEU A 266 -3.96 -14.03 7.37
C LEU A 266 -3.77 -14.73 8.71
N THR A 267 -3.36 -14.00 9.74
CA THR A 267 -3.46 -14.44 11.13
C THR A 267 -4.27 -13.46 11.96
N ILE A 268 -4.91 -13.95 12.99
CA ILE A 268 -5.87 -13.22 13.82
C ILE A 268 -5.35 -13.19 15.26
N ASP A 269 -5.28 -12.02 15.86
CA ASP A 269 -5.04 -11.91 17.30
C ASP A 269 -6.26 -12.39 18.09
N ARG A 270 -6.04 -13.35 18.97
CA ARG A 270 -7.02 -13.86 19.93
C ARG A 270 -6.46 -13.67 21.33
N GLU A 271 -6.84 -12.57 21.96
CA GLU A 271 -6.45 -12.24 23.35
C GLU A 271 -4.92 -12.21 23.54
N GLY A 272 -4.20 -11.58 22.62
CA GLY A 272 -2.75 -11.43 22.64
C GLY A 272 -1.97 -12.65 22.11
N LYS A 273 -2.66 -13.59 21.42
CA LYS A 273 -2.03 -14.73 20.75
C LYS A 273 -2.47 -14.81 19.30
N TRP A 274 -1.50 -14.89 18.42
CA TRP A 274 -1.75 -15.08 17.00
C TRP A 274 -2.28 -16.49 16.70
N SER A 275 -3.34 -16.57 15.89
CA SER A 275 -3.92 -17.83 15.42
C SER A 275 -2.99 -18.52 14.42
N GLU A 276 -3.21 -19.83 14.17
CA GLU A 276 -2.64 -20.47 12.99
C GLU A 276 -3.03 -19.70 11.73
N PRO A 277 -2.03 -19.37 10.87
CA PRO A 277 -2.29 -18.61 9.66
C PRO A 277 -3.20 -19.32 8.66
N LEU A 278 -4.11 -18.57 8.06
CA LEU A 278 -5.05 -18.99 7.04
C LEU A 278 -4.61 -18.48 5.67
N ASN A 279 -4.51 -19.34 4.67
CA ASN A 279 -4.30 -18.93 3.28
C ASN A 279 -5.57 -18.24 2.77
N LEU A 280 -5.46 -17.05 2.15
CA LEU A 280 -6.64 -16.32 1.64
C LEU A 280 -7.37 -17.01 0.50
N GLN A 281 -6.77 -18.06 -0.09
CA GLN A 281 -7.34 -18.82 -1.19
C GLN A 281 -7.67 -17.98 -2.43
N GLU A 282 -8.33 -18.59 -3.45
CA GLU A 282 -8.90 -17.84 -4.56
C GLU A 282 -10.07 -16.96 -4.08
N PRO A 283 -10.21 -15.78 -4.67
CA PRO A 283 -9.53 -15.27 -5.85
C PRO A 283 -8.22 -14.49 -5.56
N ILE A 284 -7.81 -14.37 -4.29
CA ILE A 284 -6.58 -13.62 -3.94
C ILE A 284 -5.34 -14.41 -4.36
N ASN A 285 -5.17 -15.61 -3.82
CA ASN A 285 -4.01 -16.46 -4.12
C ASN A 285 -4.29 -17.37 -5.31
N THR A 286 -3.33 -17.45 -6.22
CA THR A 286 -3.39 -18.26 -7.43
C THR A 286 -2.16 -19.15 -7.56
N LYS A 287 -1.94 -19.77 -8.70
CA LYS A 287 -0.69 -20.50 -9.00
C LYS A 287 0.51 -19.57 -9.27
N HIS A 288 0.28 -18.27 -9.30
CA HIS A 288 1.27 -17.22 -9.55
C HIS A 288 1.89 -16.73 -8.23
N TRP A 289 2.62 -15.65 -8.30
CA TRP A 289 3.23 -15.01 -7.13
C TRP A 289 2.31 -13.89 -6.64
N GLU A 290 1.83 -14.00 -5.42
CA GLU A 290 1.06 -12.99 -4.72
C GLU A 290 1.78 -12.60 -3.43
N SER A 291 2.01 -11.29 -3.23
CA SER A 291 2.87 -10.82 -2.14
C SER A 291 2.60 -9.35 -1.78
N GLN A 292 3.25 -8.89 -0.71
CA GLN A 292 3.29 -7.49 -0.31
C GLN A 292 1.90 -6.90 -0.09
N PRO A 293 1.09 -7.50 0.79
CA PRO A 293 -0.25 -7.02 1.07
C PRO A 293 -0.22 -5.65 1.75
N SER A 294 -1.23 -4.81 1.46
CA SER A 294 -1.53 -3.58 2.16
C SER A 294 -3.03 -3.48 2.34
N ILE A 295 -3.51 -3.67 3.57
CA ILE A 295 -4.94 -3.56 3.90
C ILE A 295 -5.31 -2.10 4.16
N ALA A 296 -6.37 -1.64 3.53
CA ALA A 296 -6.92 -0.32 3.79
C ALA A 296 -7.48 -0.21 5.21
N SER A 297 -7.52 1.00 5.78
CA SER A 297 -7.93 1.23 7.17
C SER A 297 -9.36 0.78 7.47
N ASN A 298 -10.22 0.70 6.45
CA ASN A 298 -11.57 0.16 6.57
C ASN A 298 -11.63 -1.38 6.66
N GLY A 299 -10.49 -2.08 6.51
CA GLY A 299 -10.41 -3.54 6.52
C GLY A 299 -11.07 -4.24 5.32
N ARG A 300 -11.51 -3.51 4.30
CA ARG A 300 -12.31 -4.01 3.18
C ARG A 300 -11.65 -3.96 1.82
N VAL A 301 -10.51 -3.31 1.68
CA VAL A 301 -9.77 -3.25 0.42
C VAL A 301 -8.35 -3.72 0.65
N LEU A 302 -7.97 -4.81 0.00
CA LEU A 302 -6.61 -5.34 0.03
C LEU A 302 -5.90 -4.95 -1.26
N TYR A 303 -4.81 -4.22 -1.13
CA TYR A 303 -3.85 -3.96 -2.21
C TYR A 303 -2.72 -4.96 -2.10
N PHE A 304 -2.17 -5.41 -3.23
CA PHE A 304 -1.06 -6.36 -3.24
C PHE A 304 -0.35 -6.38 -4.59
N ALA A 305 0.84 -6.97 -4.63
CA ALA A 305 1.63 -7.16 -5.83
C ALA A 305 1.47 -8.59 -6.36
N SER A 306 1.37 -8.76 -7.70
CA SER A 306 1.25 -10.07 -8.32
C SER A 306 1.74 -10.08 -9.77
N ASP A 307 2.34 -11.20 -10.21
CA ASP A 307 2.71 -11.49 -11.60
C ASP A 307 1.63 -12.27 -12.36
N ARG A 308 0.37 -12.24 -11.85
CA ARG A 308 -0.77 -12.90 -12.49
C ARG A 308 -1.06 -12.35 -13.88
N PRO A 309 -1.62 -13.15 -14.81
CA PRO A 309 -1.97 -12.71 -16.15
C PRO A 309 -2.98 -11.56 -16.16
N GLY A 310 -2.84 -10.68 -17.14
CA GLY A 310 -3.72 -9.52 -17.35
C GLY A 310 -3.16 -8.22 -16.79
N GLY A 311 -1.90 -8.21 -16.35
CA GLY A 311 -1.14 -7.02 -15.98
C GLY A 311 -0.51 -6.30 -17.17
N TYR A 312 0.23 -5.25 -16.88
CA TYR A 312 0.95 -4.40 -17.83
C TYR A 312 2.44 -4.74 -17.92
N GLY A 313 3.02 -5.23 -16.81
CA GLY A 313 4.44 -5.50 -16.68
C GLY A 313 4.78 -6.90 -16.19
N GLY A 314 5.84 -7.00 -15.41
CA GLY A 314 6.24 -8.23 -14.74
C GLY A 314 5.41 -8.46 -13.49
N ILE A 315 5.61 -7.61 -12.49
CA ILE A 315 4.80 -7.56 -11.26
C ILE A 315 4.00 -6.28 -11.28
N ASP A 316 2.68 -6.40 -11.13
CA ASP A 316 1.75 -5.27 -11.09
C ASP A 316 1.10 -5.15 -9.73
N LEU A 317 0.57 -3.96 -9.43
CA LEU A 317 -0.28 -3.71 -8.28
C LEU A 317 -1.74 -3.98 -8.59
N TRP A 318 -2.37 -4.71 -7.70
CA TRP A 318 -3.77 -5.16 -7.79
C TRP A 318 -4.54 -4.77 -6.52
N LYS A 319 -5.86 -4.72 -6.60
CA LYS A 319 -6.74 -4.58 -5.43
C LYS A 319 -7.91 -5.54 -5.49
N SER A 320 -8.39 -5.95 -4.32
CA SER A 320 -9.61 -6.73 -4.13
C SER A 320 -10.44 -6.12 -3.01
N ASN A 321 -11.77 -6.20 -3.14
CA ASN A 321 -12.70 -5.73 -2.13
C ASN A 321 -13.30 -6.92 -1.37
N PHE A 322 -13.45 -6.78 -0.06
CA PHE A 322 -14.11 -7.78 0.78
C PHE A 322 -15.58 -7.40 0.98
N GLY A 323 -16.48 -8.26 0.52
CA GLY A 323 -17.93 -8.13 0.65
C GLY A 323 -18.57 -9.33 1.37
N ASP A 324 -19.88 -9.47 1.28
CA ASP A 324 -20.63 -10.53 1.95
C ASP A 324 -20.27 -11.94 1.44
N GLU A 325 -19.86 -12.04 0.18
CA GLU A 325 -19.40 -13.30 -0.45
C GLU A 325 -17.88 -13.53 -0.28
N GLY A 326 -17.18 -12.69 0.50
CA GLY A 326 -15.73 -12.73 0.67
C GLY A 326 -14.98 -11.79 -0.28
N TRP A 327 -13.72 -12.12 -0.61
CA TRP A 327 -12.88 -11.31 -1.48
C TRP A 327 -13.36 -11.36 -2.94
N SER A 328 -13.53 -10.19 -3.55
CA SER A 328 -13.85 -10.07 -4.98
C SER A 328 -12.68 -10.50 -5.86
N LYS A 329 -12.96 -10.81 -7.14
CA LYS A 329 -11.89 -11.01 -8.13
C LYS A 329 -11.01 -9.74 -8.17
N PRO A 330 -9.67 -9.88 -8.03
CA PRO A 330 -8.77 -8.73 -8.05
C PRO A 330 -8.81 -7.94 -9.35
N THR A 331 -8.75 -6.61 -9.22
CA THR A 331 -8.65 -5.67 -10.34
C THR A 331 -7.26 -5.03 -10.37
N ASN A 332 -6.66 -4.94 -11.57
CA ASN A 332 -5.40 -4.25 -11.78
C ASN A 332 -5.58 -2.74 -11.54
N LEU A 333 -4.61 -2.05 -10.95
CA LEU A 333 -4.70 -0.60 -10.69
C LEU A 333 -4.59 0.26 -11.96
N GLY A 334 -4.34 -0.36 -13.11
CA GLY A 334 -4.34 0.31 -14.41
C GLY A 334 -2.99 0.95 -14.79
N PRO A 335 -2.90 1.45 -16.05
CA PRO A 335 -1.64 1.91 -16.65
C PRO A 335 -1.12 3.23 -16.08
N THR A 336 -1.89 3.92 -15.24
CA THR A 336 -1.41 5.10 -14.51
C THR A 336 -0.44 4.70 -13.39
N ILE A 337 -0.70 3.58 -12.72
CA ILE A 337 0.13 3.04 -11.64
C ILE A 337 1.11 2.01 -12.17
N ASN A 338 0.63 1.03 -12.95
CA ASN A 338 1.42 -0.08 -13.45
C ASN A 338 2.06 0.26 -14.79
N THR A 339 3.32 -0.14 -14.96
CA THR A 339 4.11 0.09 -16.16
C THR A 339 4.45 -1.24 -16.88
N SER A 340 5.36 -1.21 -17.82
CA SER A 340 5.89 -2.44 -18.45
C SER A 340 7.00 -3.13 -17.62
N LYS A 341 7.24 -2.67 -16.40
CA LYS A 341 8.23 -3.18 -15.44
C LYS A 341 7.54 -3.69 -14.19
N ASP A 342 8.27 -3.70 -13.08
CA ASP A 342 7.76 -4.16 -11.79
C ASP A 342 7.31 -2.97 -10.95
N GLU A 343 6.07 -3.02 -10.47
CA GLU A 343 5.53 -2.18 -9.41
C GLU A 343 5.28 -3.04 -8.17
N GLN A 344 5.81 -2.61 -7.03
CA GLN A 344 5.87 -3.42 -5.81
C GLN A 344 5.63 -2.58 -4.55
N PHE A 345 5.44 -3.27 -3.42
CA PHE A 345 5.30 -2.70 -2.09
C PHE A 345 4.25 -1.59 -2.00
N PRO A 346 2.99 -1.87 -2.35
CA PRO A 346 1.93 -0.89 -2.16
C PRO A 346 1.74 -0.64 -0.66
N PHE A 347 1.61 0.62 -0.29
CA PHE A 347 1.15 1.06 1.02
C PHE A 347 0.02 2.06 0.83
N ILE A 348 -1.21 1.62 1.11
CA ILE A 348 -2.35 2.53 1.15
C ILE A 348 -2.39 3.19 2.52
N HIS A 349 -2.27 4.51 2.56
CA HIS A 349 -2.34 5.27 3.80
C HIS A 349 -3.73 5.17 4.44
N SER A 350 -3.80 5.45 5.72
CA SER A 350 -5.04 5.37 6.51
C SER A 350 -6.15 6.32 6.03
N ASP A 351 -5.84 7.29 5.18
CA ASP A 351 -6.83 8.15 4.49
C ASP A 351 -7.59 7.43 3.37
N ASN A 352 -7.23 6.17 3.06
CA ASN A 352 -7.76 5.34 1.98
C ASN A 352 -7.68 5.95 0.57
N SER A 353 -6.93 7.03 0.39
CA SER A 353 -6.84 7.78 -0.87
C SER A 353 -5.41 8.04 -1.34
N THR A 354 -4.41 7.86 -0.49
CA THR A 354 -2.99 8.07 -0.83
C THR A 354 -2.26 6.74 -0.86
N LEU A 355 -1.71 6.38 -2.02
CA LEU A 355 -0.94 5.17 -2.26
C LEU A 355 0.54 5.52 -2.42
N TYR A 356 1.40 4.94 -1.59
CA TYR A 356 2.84 4.91 -1.78
C TYR A 356 3.24 3.55 -2.33
N PHE A 357 4.20 3.52 -3.24
CA PHE A 357 4.64 2.26 -3.86
C PHE A 357 6.03 2.41 -4.47
N SER A 358 6.65 1.29 -4.82
CA SER A 358 7.94 1.25 -5.51
C SER A 358 7.75 0.85 -6.97
N SER A 359 8.49 1.49 -7.88
CA SER A 359 8.44 1.18 -9.32
C SER A 359 9.83 1.13 -9.95
N GLU A 360 10.02 0.17 -10.86
CA GLU A 360 11.18 0.07 -11.75
C GLU A 360 10.92 0.73 -13.12
N GLY A 361 9.69 1.13 -13.41
CA GLY A 361 9.28 1.55 -14.76
C GLY A 361 8.92 3.03 -14.90
N HIS A 362 8.45 3.67 -13.85
CA HIS A 362 8.25 5.11 -13.84
C HIS A 362 9.59 5.85 -13.88
N PRO A 363 9.65 7.09 -14.42
CA PRO A 363 10.87 7.89 -14.43
C PRO A 363 11.43 8.08 -13.03
N GLY A 364 12.68 7.66 -12.81
CA GLY A 364 13.29 7.64 -11.49
C GLY A 364 14.80 7.70 -11.52
N MET A 365 15.43 7.63 -10.36
CA MET A 365 16.87 7.75 -10.17
C MET A 365 17.58 6.40 -10.30
N GLY A 366 16.92 5.33 -9.83
CA GLY A 366 17.59 4.10 -9.52
C GLY A 366 17.11 2.85 -10.23
N LYS A 367 17.26 1.76 -9.53
CA LYS A 367 16.73 0.45 -9.94
C LYS A 367 15.25 0.35 -9.64
N SER A 368 14.87 0.85 -8.47
CA SER A 368 13.49 0.97 -8.02
C SER A 368 13.38 2.20 -7.13
N ASP A 369 12.42 3.04 -7.41
CA ASP A 369 12.19 4.31 -6.73
C ASP A 369 10.83 4.33 -6.06
N LEU A 370 10.69 5.15 -5.03
CA LEU A 370 9.45 5.39 -4.30
C LEU A 370 8.62 6.48 -4.98
N PHE A 371 7.31 6.21 -5.05
CA PHE A 371 6.31 7.09 -5.66
C PHE A 371 5.11 7.28 -4.74
N VAL A 372 4.41 8.39 -4.91
CA VAL A 372 3.11 8.66 -4.29
C VAL A 372 2.06 8.97 -5.36
N ALA A 373 0.87 8.40 -5.21
CA ALA A 373 -0.29 8.68 -6.06
C ALA A 373 -1.53 8.90 -5.20
N SER A 374 -2.39 9.87 -5.59
CA SER A 374 -3.67 10.12 -4.92
C SER A 374 -4.84 9.58 -5.75
N LEU A 375 -5.82 9.03 -5.06
CA LEU A 375 -7.08 8.58 -5.66
C LEU A 375 -7.97 9.79 -5.93
N LYS A 376 -8.58 9.85 -7.12
CA LYS A 376 -9.57 10.87 -7.46
C LYS A 376 -10.98 10.42 -7.01
N PRO A 377 -11.94 11.36 -6.92
CA PRO A 377 -13.34 11.03 -6.58
C PRO A 377 -14.00 10.04 -7.55
N ASP A 378 -13.55 9.98 -8.81
CA ASP A 378 -14.05 9.03 -9.82
C ASP A 378 -13.44 7.62 -9.68
N GLY A 379 -12.58 7.38 -8.67
CA GLY A 379 -11.91 6.13 -8.43
C GLY A 379 -10.67 5.86 -9.28
N SER A 380 -10.27 6.80 -10.16
CA SER A 380 -9.02 6.73 -10.91
C SER A 380 -7.84 7.33 -10.12
N TRP A 381 -6.61 6.92 -10.46
CA TRP A 381 -5.39 7.46 -9.84
C TRP A 381 -4.89 8.71 -10.56
N LYS A 382 -4.36 9.67 -9.80
CA LYS A 382 -3.52 10.73 -10.36
C LYS A 382 -2.18 10.14 -10.82
N THR A 383 -1.50 10.82 -11.75
CA THR A 383 -0.14 10.45 -12.17
C THR A 383 0.77 10.39 -10.95
N PRO A 384 1.51 9.27 -10.76
CA PRO A 384 2.44 9.14 -9.65
C PRO A 384 3.52 10.22 -9.66
N LYS A 385 3.85 10.74 -8.47
CA LYS A 385 4.96 11.67 -8.26
C LYS A 385 6.12 10.90 -7.66
N ASN A 386 7.32 10.99 -8.27
CA ASN A 386 8.55 10.47 -7.69
C ASN A 386 8.90 11.28 -6.43
N LEU A 387 9.34 10.61 -5.37
CA LEU A 387 9.62 11.25 -4.09
C LEU A 387 10.94 12.07 -4.10
N GLY A 388 11.75 11.94 -5.13
CA GLY A 388 12.96 12.74 -5.35
C GLY A 388 14.15 12.35 -4.48
N TYR A 389 15.27 13.10 -4.67
CA TYR A 389 16.50 12.93 -3.90
C TYR A 389 16.45 13.80 -2.63
N PRO A 390 16.91 13.34 -1.44
CA PRO A 390 17.66 12.09 -1.19
C PRO A 390 16.82 10.88 -0.76
N ILE A 391 15.48 10.92 -0.86
CA ILE A 391 14.63 9.77 -0.54
C ILE A 391 14.96 8.63 -1.49
N ASN A 392 14.87 8.89 -2.79
CA ASN A 392 15.26 7.98 -3.83
C ASN A 392 16.75 8.09 -4.14
N THR A 393 17.38 6.95 -4.38
CA THR A 393 18.79 6.78 -4.68
C THR A 393 18.99 6.10 -6.03
N THR A 394 20.21 5.78 -6.42
CA THR A 394 20.47 4.94 -7.61
C THR A 394 20.31 3.44 -7.33
N GLY A 395 19.94 3.07 -6.12
CA GLY A 395 19.75 1.70 -5.65
C GLY A 395 18.31 1.22 -5.70
N TYR A 396 18.00 0.38 -4.73
CA TYR A 396 16.65 -0.05 -4.41
C TYR A 396 16.14 0.76 -3.22
N ASP A 397 15.07 1.51 -3.45
CA ASP A 397 14.34 2.24 -2.44
C ASP A 397 12.93 1.63 -2.39
N TRP A 398 12.62 0.93 -1.30
CA TRP A 398 11.47 0.04 -1.20
C TRP A 398 10.60 0.32 0.00
N ASN A 399 9.35 -0.07 -0.14
CA ASN A 399 8.40 -0.29 0.94
C ASN A 399 8.34 0.86 1.94
N MET A 400 7.86 2.00 1.47
CA MET A 400 7.63 3.15 2.32
C MET A 400 6.28 3.03 3.02
N ILE A 401 6.29 3.30 4.32
CA ILE A 401 5.08 3.53 5.11
C ILE A 401 5.13 4.94 5.69
N VAL A 402 3.97 5.48 5.99
CA VAL A 402 3.81 6.81 6.59
C VAL A 402 2.98 6.64 7.86
N ASN A 403 3.39 7.33 8.94
CA ASN A 403 2.64 7.33 10.18
C ASN A 403 1.24 7.96 10.00
N ARG A 404 0.38 7.78 10.97
CA ARG A 404 -1.03 8.20 10.91
C ARG A 404 -1.24 9.68 10.66
N ASN A 405 -0.37 10.53 11.24
CA ASN A 405 -0.48 11.97 11.04
C ASN A 405 0.04 12.44 9.67
N GLY A 406 0.52 11.53 8.83
CA GLY A 406 1.00 11.82 7.49
C GLY A 406 2.38 12.50 7.42
N SER A 407 3.04 12.73 8.56
CA SER A 407 4.23 13.57 8.64
C SER A 407 5.55 12.82 8.59
N THR A 408 5.62 11.60 9.13
CA THR A 408 6.85 10.82 9.22
C THR A 408 6.78 9.57 8.37
N ALA A 409 7.76 9.39 7.51
CA ALA A 409 7.91 8.22 6.65
C ALA A 409 9.02 7.29 7.13
N TYR A 410 8.83 5.99 6.85
CA TYR A 410 9.80 4.93 7.10
C TYR A 410 9.93 4.10 5.83
N TYR A 411 11.16 3.80 5.40
CA TYR A 411 11.39 3.07 4.15
C TYR A 411 12.70 2.29 4.20
N SER A 412 12.93 1.44 3.21
CA SER A 412 14.15 0.65 3.10
C SER A 412 14.98 1.09 1.91
N SER A 413 16.30 1.28 2.11
CA SER A 413 17.23 1.66 1.05
C SER A 413 18.55 0.88 1.15
N ASP A 414 19.15 0.55 0.00
CA ASP A 414 20.43 -0.18 -0.08
C ASP A 414 21.63 0.71 -0.46
N LYS A 415 21.43 2.03 -0.61
CA LYS A 415 22.46 2.96 -1.08
C LYS A 415 22.71 4.18 -0.21
N MET A 416 22.12 4.24 0.96
CA MET A 416 22.41 5.34 1.88
C MET A 416 23.81 5.19 2.48
N PRO A 417 24.53 6.32 2.72
CA PRO A 417 25.96 6.30 3.10
C PRO A 417 26.26 5.60 4.44
N ASP A 418 25.29 5.62 5.38
CA ASP A 418 25.42 5.09 6.74
C ASP A 418 24.78 3.70 6.91
N GLY A 419 24.49 3.01 5.80
CA GLY A 419 23.94 1.66 5.78
C GLY A 419 24.85 0.65 6.46
N LYS A 420 24.25 -0.31 7.18
CA LYS A 420 24.96 -1.35 7.96
C LYS A 420 24.97 -2.70 7.26
N GLY A 421 23.90 -2.99 6.54
CA GLY A 421 23.69 -4.24 5.82
C GLY A 421 23.54 -4.06 4.31
N GLY A 422 22.57 -4.74 3.73
CA GLY A 422 22.13 -4.51 2.36
C GLY A 422 21.06 -3.43 2.34
N LEU A 423 19.80 -3.84 2.59
CA LEU A 423 18.71 -2.91 2.84
C LEU A 423 18.68 -2.58 4.32
N ASP A 424 18.61 -1.30 4.65
CA ASP A 424 18.42 -0.79 6.00
C ASP A 424 17.15 0.09 6.05
N ILE A 425 16.54 0.22 7.21
CA ILE A 425 15.35 1.05 7.41
C ILE A 425 15.78 2.46 7.84
N TYR A 426 15.18 3.45 7.17
CA TYR A 426 15.39 4.88 7.40
C TYR A 426 14.07 5.55 7.75
N GLN A 427 14.14 6.65 8.47
CA GLN A 427 13.00 7.52 8.76
C GLN A 427 13.32 8.97 8.36
N PHE A 428 12.30 9.74 8.00
CA PHE A 428 12.42 11.18 7.72
C PHE A 428 11.06 11.87 7.86
N GLU A 429 11.10 13.19 8.11
CA GLU A 429 9.91 14.03 8.05
C GLU A 429 9.50 14.25 6.60
N LEU A 430 8.26 13.89 6.28
CA LEU A 430 7.74 13.93 4.92
C LEU A 430 7.34 15.38 4.55
N PRO A 431 7.88 15.97 3.46
CA PRO A 431 7.47 17.28 2.99
C PRO A 431 5.97 17.39 2.75
N GLN A 432 5.38 18.53 3.05
CA GLN A 432 3.92 18.73 3.03
C GLN A 432 3.27 18.32 1.69
N GLU A 433 3.93 18.61 0.58
CA GLU A 433 3.44 18.27 -0.76
C GLU A 433 3.49 16.76 -1.10
N LEU A 434 4.10 15.95 -0.24
CA LEU A 434 4.19 14.49 -0.35
C LEU A 434 3.37 13.78 0.74
N GLN A 435 2.81 14.55 1.70
CA GLN A 435 2.02 14.01 2.80
C GLN A 435 0.67 13.49 2.31
N ALA A 436 0.19 12.45 2.98
CA ALA A 436 -1.18 12.01 2.92
C ALA A 436 -2.10 12.96 3.71
N GLU A 437 -3.41 12.85 3.50
CA GLU A 437 -4.40 13.56 4.30
C GLU A 437 -4.32 13.13 5.77
N LYS A 438 -4.38 14.09 6.68
CA LYS A 438 -4.43 13.80 8.11
C LYS A 438 -5.70 13.04 8.45
N VAL A 439 -5.54 11.99 9.23
CA VAL A 439 -6.66 11.18 9.72
C VAL A 439 -6.57 11.01 11.22
N SER A 440 -7.73 10.88 11.85
CA SER A 440 -7.87 10.44 13.22
C SER A 440 -8.74 9.20 13.30
N TYR A 441 -8.72 8.51 14.44
CA TYR A 441 -9.48 7.28 14.62
C TYR A 441 -10.73 7.52 15.46
N VAL A 442 -11.83 6.92 14.99
CA VAL A 442 -13.02 6.71 15.81
C VAL A 442 -12.98 5.29 16.35
N ARG A 443 -13.02 5.15 17.66
CA ARG A 443 -13.26 3.88 18.33
C ARG A 443 -14.69 3.87 18.82
N GLY A 444 -15.54 3.04 18.23
CA GLY A 444 -16.95 2.95 18.58
C GLY A 444 -17.31 1.61 19.23
N LEU A 445 -18.30 1.64 20.11
CA LEU A 445 -18.94 0.48 20.71
C LEU A 445 -20.42 0.49 20.37
N VAL A 446 -20.92 -0.52 19.67
CA VAL A 446 -22.35 -0.70 19.40
C VAL A 446 -22.91 -1.82 20.27
N ARG A 447 -23.97 -1.52 21.00
CA ARG A 447 -24.61 -2.46 21.93
C ARG A 447 -26.11 -2.27 22.01
N ASP A 448 -26.82 -3.30 22.48
CA ASP A 448 -28.24 -3.22 22.79
C ASP A 448 -28.50 -2.26 23.96
N ALA A 449 -29.39 -1.31 23.80
CA ALA A 449 -29.64 -0.26 24.79
C ALA A 449 -30.09 -0.79 26.16
N LYS A 450 -30.86 -1.91 26.16
CA LYS A 450 -31.46 -2.49 27.40
C LYS A 450 -30.52 -3.51 28.05
N THR A 451 -29.97 -4.42 27.27
CA THR A 451 -29.17 -5.55 27.79
C THR A 451 -27.68 -5.24 27.87
N LYS A 452 -27.23 -4.16 27.23
CA LYS A 452 -25.84 -3.76 27.07
C LYS A 452 -24.96 -4.82 26.36
N LYS A 453 -25.59 -5.83 25.75
CA LYS A 453 -24.86 -6.83 24.97
C LYS A 453 -24.30 -6.21 23.69
N PRO A 454 -23.08 -6.58 23.29
CA PRO A 454 -22.48 -6.13 22.05
C PRO A 454 -23.32 -6.58 20.84
N LEU A 455 -23.33 -5.77 19.79
CA LEU A 455 -24.08 -6.02 18.57
C LEU A 455 -23.12 -6.04 17.36
N GLN A 456 -23.27 -7.07 16.53
CA GLN A 456 -22.62 -7.13 15.23
C GLN A 456 -23.48 -6.38 14.22
N THR A 457 -22.90 -5.35 13.58
CA THR A 457 -23.58 -4.54 12.56
C THR A 457 -22.59 -3.77 11.72
N SER A 458 -23.05 -3.19 10.62
CA SER A 458 -22.31 -2.19 9.84
C SER A 458 -22.52 -0.79 10.42
N VAL A 459 -21.47 0.01 10.38
CA VAL A 459 -21.46 1.43 10.73
C VAL A 459 -21.05 2.21 9.49
N ILE A 460 -21.95 3.04 9.00
CA ILE A 460 -21.71 3.85 7.79
C ILE A 460 -21.40 5.28 8.22
N LEU A 461 -20.28 5.81 7.74
CA LEU A 461 -19.83 7.17 8.01
C LEU A 461 -19.81 7.92 6.66
N THR A 462 -20.71 8.88 6.56
CA THR A 462 -20.88 9.70 5.36
C THR A 462 -20.28 11.08 5.60
N PRO A 463 -19.19 11.45 4.93
CA PRO A 463 -18.62 12.79 5.03
C PRO A 463 -19.52 13.81 4.34
N LEU A 464 -19.66 15.01 4.93
CA LEU A 464 -20.53 16.07 4.37
C LEU A 464 -19.83 16.93 3.30
N ASP A 465 -18.59 16.63 2.96
CA ASP A 465 -17.84 17.27 1.86
C ASP A 465 -18.03 16.57 0.50
N ASN A 466 -18.99 15.64 0.39
CA ASN A 466 -19.24 14.77 -0.76
C ASN A 466 -18.10 13.77 -1.08
N SER A 467 -17.18 13.55 -0.16
CA SER A 467 -16.22 12.43 -0.27
C SER A 467 -16.96 11.08 -0.16
N PRO A 468 -16.35 9.98 -0.66
CA PRO A 468 -16.97 8.66 -0.54
C PRO A 468 -17.24 8.24 0.90
N ASN A 469 -18.34 7.53 1.12
CA ASN A 469 -18.68 6.95 2.42
C ASN A 469 -17.63 5.95 2.87
N THR A 470 -17.40 5.89 4.18
CA THR A 470 -16.60 4.86 4.82
C THR A 470 -17.53 3.93 5.60
N THR A 471 -17.42 2.62 5.37
CA THR A 471 -18.17 1.61 6.13
C THR A 471 -17.21 0.83 7.01
N SER A 472 -17.53 0.74 8.29
CA SER A 472 -16.86 -0.12 9.26
C SER A 472 -17.82 -1.18 9.78
N TYR A 473 -17.29 -2.24 10.40
CA TYR A 473 -18.10 -3.33 10.94
C TYR A 473 -17.70 -3.58 12.38
N THR A 474 -18.69 -3.80 13.23
CA THR A 474 -18.44 -4.12 14.63
C THR A 474 -18.00 -5.57 14.79
N ASN A 475 -17.10 -5.81 15.72
CA ASN A 475 -16.71 -7.16 16.13
C ASN A 475 -17.91 -7.89 16.78
N SER A 476 -18.15 -9.13 16.38
CA SER A 476 -19.31 -9.92 16.83
C SER A 476 -19.32 -10.18 18.34
N ASN A 477 -18.16 -10.23 18.99
CA ASN A 477 -18.04 -10.56 20.42
C ASN A 477 -17.98 -9.32 21.29
N THR A 478 -17.39 -8.24 20.80
CA THR A 478 -17.13 -7.03 21.59
C THR A 478 -18.01 -5.85 21.21
N GLY A 479 -18.62 -5.85 20.01
CA GLY A 479 -19.36 -4.71 19.46
C GLY A 479 -18.48 -3.52 19.08
N LEU A 480 -17.16 -3.65 19.19
CA LEU A 480 -16.21 -2.59 18.88
C LEU A 480 -16.02 -2.46 17.37
N PHE A 481 -15.84 -1.24 16.92
CA PHE A 481 -15.33 -0.92 15.58
C PHE A 481 -14.26 0.17 15.69
N ILE A 482 -13.35 0.18 14.72
CA ILE A 482 -12.36 1.23 14.56
C ILE A 482 -12.41 1.67 13.11
N VAL A 483 -12.37 2.98 12.90
CA VAL A 483 -12.35 3.55 11.56
C VAL A 483 -11.48 4.79 11.52
N SER A 484 -10.72 4.93 10.46
CA SER A 484 -9.90 6.11 10.15
C SER A 484 -10.74 7.13 9.40
N LEU A 485 -10.78 8.36 9.89
CA LEU A 485 -11.52 9.46 9.27
C LEU A 485 -10.61 10.67 9.07
N LYS A 486 -10.82 11.39 7.97
CA LYS A 486 -10.15 12.68 7.75
C LYS A 486 -10.56 13.67 8.83
N THR A 487 -9.61 14.46 9.31
CA THR A 487 -9.87 15.53 10.27
C THR A 487 -10.53 16.75 9.60
N ASP A 488 -11.10 17.64 10.41
CA ASP A 488 -11.74 18.89 9.96
C ASP A 488 -12.95 18.69 9.01
N ILE A 489 -13.58 17.52 9.07
CA ILE A 489 -14.79 17.19 8.31
C ILE A 489 -15.90 16.77 9.28
N ARG A 490 -17.12 17.18 8.97
CA ARG A 490 -18.33 16.68 9.65
C ARG A 490 -18.79 15.38 9.02
N TYR A 491 -19.12 14.39 9.83
CA TYR A 491 -19.62 13.09 9.41
C TYR A 491 -21.03 12.82 9.92
N ALA A 492 -21.85 12.18 9.08
CA ALA A 492 -23.07 11.52 9.50
C ALA A 492 -22.74 10.05 9.79
N LEU A 493 -22.88 9.61 11.03
CA LEU A 493 -22.81 8.21 11.41
C LEU A 493 -24.19 7.59 11.31
N THR A 494 -24.28 6.44 10.65
CA THR A 494 -25.54 5.72 10.49
C THR A 494 -25.32 4.24 10.79
N ILE A 495 -26.27 3.66 11.53
CA ILE A 495 -26.34 2.22 11.78
C ILE A 495 -27.75 1.78 11.47
N ASP A 496 -27.86 0.79 10.60
CA ASP A 496 -29.09 0.06 10.31
C ASP A 496 -28.88 -1.41 10.64
N LYS A 497 -29.80 -1.96 11.44
CA LYS A 497 -29.73 -3.34 11.90
C LYS A 497 -31.13 -3.91 12.07
N ASP A 498 -31.36 -5.12 11.53
CA ASP A 498 -32.60 -5.88 11.67
C ASP A 498 -33.04 -5.94 13.15
N ASP A 499 -34.34 -5.78 13.40
CA ASP A 499 -34.98 -5.75 14.71
C ASP A 499 -34.65 -4.53 15.59
N TYR A 500 -33.85 -3.57 15.11
CA TYR A 500 -33.50 -2.34 15.83
C TYR A 500 -33.95 -1.10 15.08
N LEU A 501 -34.22 -0.04 15.83
CA LEU A 501 -34.41 1.29 15.27
C LEU A 501 -33.07 1.76 14.69
N PHE A 502 -33.10 2.34 13.49
CA PHE A 502 -31.88 2.90 12.93
C PHE A 502 -31.33 4.03 13.82
N HIS A 503 -30.03 4.14 13.87
CA HIS A 503 -29.36 5.22 14.59
C HIS A 503 -28.69 6.15 13.58
N SER A 504 -28.87 7.46 13.78
CA SER A 504 -28.22 8.49 12.96
C SER A 504 -27.80 9.66 13.81
N GLU A 505 -26.54 10.03 13.74
CA GLU A 505 -26.02 11.21 14.42
C GLU A 505 -24.91 11.88 13.63
N TYR A 506 -24.71 13.19 13.86
CA TYR A 506 -23.57 13.93 13.33
C TYR A 506 -22.50 14.08 14.39
N PHE A 507 -21.25 14.04 13.95
CA PHE A 507 -20.15 14.50 14.77
C PHE A 507 -19.15 15.27 13.92
N ASP A 508 -18.59 16.31 14.49
CA ASP A 508 -17.45 17.00 13.93
C ASP A 508 -16.20 16.20 14.32
N MET A 509 -15.32 15.96 13.37
CA MET A 509 -13.96 15.48 13.64
C MET A 509 -13.01 16.68 13.69
N PRO A 510 -13.10 17.56 14.71
CA PRO A 510 -12.19 18.67 14.81
C PRO A 510 -10.88 18.15 15.39
N ASN A 511 -9.78 18.70 14.99
CA ASN A 511 -8.46 18.69 15.65
C ASN A 511 -8.33 17.87 16.94
N VAL A 512 -8.76 16.61 16.91
CA VAL A 512 -8.47 15.69 18.00
C VAL A 512 -6.99 15.36 17.90
N PRO A 513 -6.22 15.38 19.00
CA PRO A 513 -4.85 14.91 18.97
C PRO A 513 -4.79 13.55 18.28
N VAL A 514 -3.90 13.40 17.31
CA VAL A 514 -3.79 12.18 16.48
C VAL A 514 -3.57 10.93 17.35
N ASP A 515 -3.12 11.13 18.56
CA ASP A 515 -2.77 10.09 19.55
C ASP A 515 -3.96 9.61 20.38
N GLU A 516 -5.07 10.35 20.41
CA GLU A 516 -6.25 9.99 21.20
C GLU A 516 -7.43 9.66 20.25
N PRO A 517 -7.91 8.40 20.22
CA PRO A 517 -9.07 8.07 19.42
C PRO A 517 -10.31 8.79 19.93
N PHE A 518 -11.13 9.30 19.01
CA PHE A 518 -12.47 9.79 19.37
C PHE A 518 -13.33 8.59 19.77
N GLU A 519 -13.79 8.55 21.02
CA GLU A 519 -14.60 7.44 21.54
C GLU A 519 -16.09 7.73 21.44
N ILE A 520 -16.86 6.76 20.91
CA ILE A 520 -18.31 6.85 20.78
C ILE A 520 -18.99 5.56 21.25
N ILE A 521 -20.04 5.68 22.04
CA ILE A 521 -20.87 4.55 22.49
C ILE A 521 -22.27 4.71 21.92
N ILE A 522 -22.71 3.70 21.18
CA ILE A 522 -23.98 3.68 20.48
C ILE A 522 -24.88 2.59 21.07
N ASP A 523 -25.94 3.02 21.73
CA ASP A 523 -26.94 2.15 22.33
C ASP A 523 -28.16 2.01 21.38
N LEU A 524 -28.22 0.92 20.61
CA LEU A 524 -29.33 0.66 19.68
C LEU A 524 -30.57 0.20 20.43
N GLN A 525 -31.70 0.81 20.13
CA GLN A 525 -33.01 0.44 20.69
C GLN A 525 -33.70 -0.56 19.77
N LYS A 526 -34.24 -1.64 20.37
CA LYS A 526 -35.09 -2.56 19.63
C LYS A 526 -36.36 -1.87 19.14
N VAL A 527 -36.87 -2.35 18.00
CA VAL A 527 -38.17 -1.94 17.47
C VAL A 527 -39.26 -2.41 18.44
N GLU A 528 -39.84 -1.51 19.21
CA GLU A 528 -40.90 -1.76 20.17
C GLU A 528 -41.96 -0.65 20.09
N VAL A 529 -43.23 -0.97 20.29
CA VAL A 529 -44.32 0.04 20.36
C VAL A 529 -44.05 1.04 21.45
N GLY A 530 -44.26 2.33 21.16
CA GLY A 530 -44.03 3.43 22.06
C GLY A 530 -42.57 3.92 22.10
N LYS A 531 -41.66 3.32 21.36
CA LYS A 531 -40.28 3.83 21.22
C LYS A 531 -40.21 4.94 20.18
N SER A 532 -39.41 5.96 20.51
CA SER A 532 -39.18 7.13 19.67
C SER A 532 -37.73 7.23 19.23
N VAL A 533 -37.52 7.72 18.02
CA VAL A 533 -36.22 8.07 17.46
C VAL A 533 -36.19 9.54 17.09
N VAL A 534 -35.20 10.26 17.57
CA VAL A 534 -34.94 11.63 17.12
C VAL A 534 -34.30 11.58 15.73
N LEU A 535 -34.89 12.27 14.79
CA LEU A 535 -34.34 12.47 13.45
C LEU A 535 -33.37 13.67 13.50
N ASN A 536 -32.13 13.41 13.85
CA ASN A 536 -31.13 14.44 14.13
C ASN A 536 -30.78 15.30 12.91
N ASN A 537 -31.11 14.82 11.73
CA ASN A 537 -30.68 15.39 10.44
C ASN A 537 -31.84 16.01 9.66
N ILE A 538 -32.86 16.49 10.35
CA ILE A 538 -33.96 17.22 9.74
C ILE A 538 -33.79 18.71 10.01
N PHE A 539 -33.56 19.46 8.95
CA PHE A 539 -33.26 20.89 9.02
C PHE A 539 -34.36 21.74 8.40
N PHE A 540 -34.66 22.83 9.09
CA PHE A 540 -35.56 23.89 8.65
C PHE A 540 -34.85 25.24 8.80
N ASP A 541 -35.21 26.21 8.01
CA ASP A 541 -34.85 27.60 8.29
C ASP A 541 -35.63 28.12 9.50
N THR A 542 -35.11 29.20 10.11
CA THR A 542 -35.81 29.88 11.21
C THR A 542 -37.22 30.28 10.76
N ASP A 543 -38.21 29.95 11.59
CA ASP A 543 -39.62 30.21 11.35
C ASP A 543 -40.20 29.57 10.07
N LYS A 544 -39.50 28.59 9.49
CA LYS A 544 -39.99 27.88 8.31
C LYS A 544 -40.22 26.40 8.59
N PHE A 545 -40.98 25.77 7.72
CA PHE A 545 -41.31 24.33 7.74
C PHE A 545 -41.01 23.64 6.42
N GLU A 546 -40.42 24.33 5.43
CA GLU A 546 -39.87 23.72 4.23
C GLU A 546 -38.62 22.93 4.55
N LEU A 547 -38.58 21.67 4.12
CA LEU A 547 -37.43 20.78 4.31
C LEU A 547 -36.25 21.25 3.48
N LYS A 548 -35.10 21.34 4.10
CA LYS A 548 -33.83 21.57 3.40
C LYS A 548 -33.37 20.33 2.64
N GLU A 549 -32.53 20.53 1.62
CA GLU A 549 -31.98 19.44 0.80
C GLU A 549 -31.21 18.43 1.63
N GLU A 550 -30.46 18.91 2.62
CA GLU A 550 -29.66 18.09 3.52
C GLU A 550 -30.51 17.10 4.35
N SER A 551 -31.81 17.43 4.58
CA SER A 551 -32.73 16.55 5.30
C SER A 551 -33.15 15.31 4.52
N LYS A 552 -33.01 15.32 3.21
CA LYS A 552 -33.47 14.22 2.35
C LYS A 552 -32.74 12.91 2.64
N THR A 553 -31.45 12.97 2.99
CA THR A 553 -30.69 11.78 3.35
C THR A 553 -31.27 11.04 4.56
N GLU A 554 -31.68 11.77 5.59
CA GLU A 554 -32.29 11.18 6.78
C GLU A 554 -33.71 10.65 6.50
N LEU A 555 -34.47 11.41 5.72
CA LEU A 555 -35.82 11.00 5.32
C LEU A 555 -35.82 9.76 4.42
N GLU A 556 -34.81 9.62 3.58
CA GLU A 556 -34.64 8.42 2.77
C GLU A 556 -34.38 7.17 3.63
N LYS A 557 -33.62 7.29 4.71
CA LYS A 557 -33.40 6.20 5.66
C LYS A 557 -34.70 5.80 6.36
N LEU A 558 -35.46 6.78 6.84
CA LEU A 558 -36.77 6.52 7.43
C LEU A 558 -37.73 5.87 6.41
N ARG A 559 -37.68 6.30 5.15
CA ARG A 559 -38.47 5.71 4.07
C ARG A 559 -38.09 4.23 3.86
N VAL A 560 -36.80 3.91 3.77
CA VAL A 560 -36.30 2.52 3.62
C VAL A 560 -36.75 1.69 4.82
N PHE A 561 -36.51 2.17 6.05
CA PHE A 561 -36.95 1.50 7.27
C PHE A 561 -38.45 1.16 7.23
N LEU A 562 -39.30 2.11 6.81
CA LEU A 562 -40.74 1.87 6.71
C LEU A 562 -41.11 0.92 5.54
N GLN A 563 -40.33 0.87 4.48
CA GLN A 563 -40.54 -0.08 3.38
C GLN A 563 -40.18 -1.50 3.79
N ASP A 564 -39.10 -1.66 4.52
CA ASP A 564 -38.66 -2.99 5.03
C ASP A 564 -39.58 -3.50 6.15
N ASN A 565 -40.22 -2.58 6.91
CA ASN A 565 -41.13 -2.89 7.99
C ASN A 565 -42.57 -2.48 7.66
N GLN A 566 -43.22 -3.16 6.70
CA GLN A 566 -44.51 -2.77 6.13
C GLN A 566 -45.68 -2.67 7.12
N ALA A 567 -45.62 -3.40 8.24
CA ALA A 567 -46.67 -3.41 9.26
C ALA A 567 -46.57 -2.20 10.22
N ILE A 568 -45.43 -1.56 10.32
CA ILE A 568 -45.18 -0.47 11.26
C ILE A 568 -45.99 0.78 10.87
N ARG A 569 -46.66 1.37 11.85
CA ARG A 569 -47.27 2.70 11.81
C ARG A 569 -46.56 3.63 12.77
N ILE A 570 -46.32 4.88 12.38
CA ILE A 570 -45.58 5.85 13.16
C ILE A 570 -46.34 7.16 13.36
N GLU A 571 -46.06 7.85 14.47
CA GLU A 571 -46.34 9.26 14.63
C GLU A 571 -45.06 10.06 14.43
N ILE A 572 -45.12 11.07 13.59
CA ILE A 572 -44.07 12.05 13.39
C ILE A 572 -44.36 13.23 14.28
N ALA A 573 -43.48 13.52 15.24
CA ALA A 573 -43.61 14.54 16.25
C ALA A 573 -42.66 15.71 15.99
N GLY A 574 -43.18 16.93 15.97
CA GLY A 574 -42.38 18.15 15.92
C GLY A 574 -42.28 18.85 17.25
N HIS A 575 -41.10 19.41 17.57
CA HIS A 575 -40.82 20.13 18.80
C HIS A 575 -40.11 21.45 18.52
N THR A 576 -40.23 22.41 19.42
CA THR A 576 -39.53 23.70 19.44
C THR A 576 -38.78 23.89 20.76
N ASP A 577 -37.96 24.91 20.85
CA ASP A 577 -37.54 25.51 22.11
C ASP A 577 -38.67 26.38 22.67
N ASP A 578 -38.40 27.05 23.80
CA ASP A 578 -39.33 27.91 24.52
C ASP A 578 -39.40 29.35 23.96
N MET A 579 -38.73 29.63 22.85
CA MET A 579 -38.77 30.95 22.24
C MET A 579 -40.07 31.15 21.45
N GLY A 580 -40.78 32.23 21.76
CA GLY A 580 -42.04 32.56 21.14
C GLY A 580 -43.29 32.20 21.96
N SER A 581 -44.50 32.35 21.43
CA SER A 581 -45.71 31.94 22.12
C SER A 581 -45.96 30.43 21.95
N SER A 582 -46.52 29.77 22.97
CA SER A 582 -46.83 28.33 22.90
C SER A 582 -47.78 28.00 21.74
N THR A 583 -48.73 28.89 21.38
CA THR A 583 -49.60 28.70 20.21
C THR A 583 -48.83 28.74 18.90
N TYR A 584 -47.88 29.65 18.80
CA TYR A 584 -47.01 29.75 17.63
C TYR A 584 -46.10 28.49 17.51
N ASN A 585 -45.46 28.10 18.62
CA ASN A 585 -44.61 26.93 18.70
C ASN A 585 -45.35 25.63 18.35
N LEU A 586 -46.58 25.49 18.82
CA LEU A 586 -47.45 24.37 18.49
C LEU A 586 -47.71 24.29 16.97
N THR A 587 -48.11 25.42 16.38
CA THR A 587 -48.41 25.50 14.93
C THR A 587 -47.16 25.25 14.09
N LEU A 588 -46.03 25.84 14.46
CA LEU A 588 -44.78 25.66 13.73
C LEU A 588 -44.30 24.20 13.73
N SER A 589 -44.32 23.57 14.93
CA SER A 589 -43.94 22.17 15.12
C SER A 589 -44.86 21.20 14.36
N GLU A 590 -46.17 21.46 14.32
CA GLU A 590 -47.12 20.67 13.56
C GLU A 590 -46.87 20.77 12.04
N ASN A 591 -46.63 21.98 11.51
CA ASN A 591 -46.29 22.18 10.13
C ASN A 591 -45.00 21.47 9.74
N ARG A 592 -43.97 21.46 10.61
CA ARG A 592 -42.72 20.73 10.37
C ARG A 592 -42.94 19.21 10.34
N ALA A 593 -43.71 18.68 11.30
CA ALA A 593 -44.06 17.25 11.30
C ALA A 593 -44.86 16.86 10.04
N LYS A 594 -45.80 17.72 9.62
CA LYS A 594 -46.57 17.54 8.39
C LYS A 594 -45.70 17.55 7.14
N SER A 595 -44.69 18.41 7.05
CA SER A 595 -43.75 18.44 5.91
C SER A 595 -42.99 17.14 5.78
N VAL A 596 -42.55 16.54 6.91
CA VAL A 596 -41.90 15.22 6.93
C VAL A 596 -42.88 14.12 6.47
N ALA A 597 -44.10 14.09 7.01
CA ALA A 597 -45.11 13.11 6.58
C ALA A 597 -45.41 13.21 5.09
N ASN A 598 -45.62 14.43 4.57
CA ASN A 598 -45.86 14.67 3.17
C ASN A 598 -44.73 14.18 2.26
N TYR A 599 -43.46 14.40 2.69
CA TYR A 599 -42.30 13.88 1.95
C TYR A 599 -42.33 12.34 1.86
N LEU A 600 -42.62 11.66 2.96
CA LEU A 600 -42.69 10.19 2.98
C LEU A 600 -43.83 9.66 2.10
N ILE A 601 -45.01 10.31 2.13
CA ILE A 601 -46.14 9.94 1.31
C ILE A 601 -45.79 10.12 -0.18
N GLN A 602 -45.22 11.26 -0.57
CA GLN A 602 -44.79 11.52 -1.94
C GLN A 602 -43.74 10.53 -2.44
N ASN A 603 -42.98 9.92 -1.53
CA ASN A 603 -41.95 8.91 -1.83
C ASN A 603 -42.39 7.46 -1.57
N GLY A 604 -43.72 7.22 -1.55
CA GLY A 604 -44.30 5.87 -1.64
C GLY A 604 -44.63 5.17 -0.29
N ILE A 605 -44.63 5.89 0.82
CA ILE A 605 -45.17 5.37 2.08
C ILE A 605 -46.69 5.64 2.14
N ALA A 606 -47.49 4.61 2.47
CA ALA A 606 -48.94 4.73 2.55
C ALA A 606 -49.36 5.71 3.66
N GLU A 607 -50.30 6.61 3.33
CA GLU A 607 -50.77 7.69 4.22
C GLU A 607 -51.33 7.14 5.55
N ASP A 608 -52.05 6.02 5.53
CA ASP A 608 -52.63 5.38 6.69
C ASP A 608 -51.62 4.82 7.71
N ARG A 609 -50.35 4.78 7.32
CA ARG A 609 -49.24 4.37 8.17
C ARG A 609 -48.61 5.55 8.93
N LEU A 610 -48.95 6.78 8.58
CA LEU A 610 -48.30 7.98 9.10
C LEU A 610 -49.34 8.86 9.81
N THR A 611 -49.02 9.25 11.04
CA THR A 611 -49.68 10.37 11.74
C THR A 611 -48.64 11.44 12.01
N TYR A 612 -49.07 12.69 12.14
CA TYR A 612 -48.17 13.79 12.49
C TYR A 612 -48.76 14.65 13.58
N LYS A 613 -47.94 15.20 14.47
CA LYS A 613 -48.36 16.03 15.58
C LYS A 613 -47.30 17.04 15.97
N GLY A 614 -47.73 18.30 16.23
CA GLY A 614 -46.88 19.28 16.88
C GLY A 614 -47.04 19.21 18.41
N TYR A 615 -45.92 19.30 19.10
CA TYR A 615 -45.87 19.39 20.58
C TYR A 615 -45.34 20.74 21.07
N GLY A 616 -44.90 21.64 20.16
CA GLY A 616 -44.30 22.90 20.54
C GLY A 616 -43.18 22.73 21.57
N ASP A 617 -43.19 23.55 22.60
CA ASP A 617 -42.23 23.62 23.70
C ASP A 617 -42.59 22.76 24.92
N ILE A 618 -43.71 22.03 24.89
CA ILE A 618 -44.23 21.31 26.06
C ILE A 618 -43.53 19.99 26.41
N ARG A 619 -42.64 19.51 25.54
CA ARG A 619 -41.89 18.26 25.76
C ARG A 619 -40.38 18.47 25.55
N PRO A 620 -39.72 19.30 26.39
CA PRO A 620 -38.29 19.50 26.26
C PRO A 620 -37.52 18.23 26.70
N ILE A 621 -36.41 17.93 26.03
CA ILE A 621 -35.49 16.87 26.39
C ILE A 621 -34.14 17.39 26.92
N ALA A 622 -33.94 18.73 26.83
CA ALA A 622 -32.81 19.44 27.41
C ALA A 622 -33.29 20.75 28.07
N SER A 623 -32.46 21.38 28.90
CA SER A 623 -32.78 22.71 29.47
C SER A 623 -32.81 23.77 28.36
N ASN A 624 -33.79 24.65 28.41
CA ASN A 624 -33.85 25.83 27.55
C ASN A 624 -32.98 27.01 28.03
N ASP A 625 -32.20 26.85 29.10
CA ASP A 625 -31.31 27.88 29.64
C ASP A 625 -30.05 28.11 28.79
N SER A 626 -29.70 27.17 27.93
CA SER A 626 -28.55 27.25 27.03
C SER A 626 -28.96 27.15 25.54
N GLU A 627 -28.20 27.76 24.67
CA GLU A 627 -28.42 27.65 23.23
C GLU A 627 -28.30 26.20 22.71
N GLU A 628 -27.41 25.41 23.34
CA GLU A 628 -27.24 23.99 23.08
C GLU A 628 -28.49 23.18 23.45
N GLY A 629 -29.06 23.44 24.61
CA GLY A 629 -30.31 22.80 25.03
C GLY A 629 -31.51 23.20 24.20
N LYS A 630 -31.62 24.48 23.81
CA LYS A 630 -32.62 24.94 22.84
C LYS A 630 -32.46 24.24 21.49
N ALA A 631 -31.25 24.14 20.98
CA ALA A 631 -30.99 23.43 19.74
C ALA A 631 -31.42 21.95 19.80
N THR A 632 -31.18 21.29 20.95
CA THR A 632 -31.61 19.91 21.19
C THR A 632 -33.16 19.80 21.27
N ASN A 633 -33.83 20.81 21.81
CA ASN A 633 -35.29 20.82 21.89
C ASN A 633 -35.95 21.09 20.53
N ARG A 634 -35.32 21.83 19.61
CA ARG A 634 -35.77 22.02 18.20
C ARG A 634 -35.52 20.75 17.39
N ARG A 635 -36.36 19.74 17.54
CA ARG A 635 -36.20 18.43 16.92
C ARG A 635 -37.47 17.94 16.24
N THR A 636 -37.27 16.97 15.36
CA THR A 636 -38.32 16.10 14.83
C THR A 636 -38.01 14.67 15.29
N GLU A 637 -39.01 13.94 15.75
CA GLU A 637 -38.88 12.52 16.11
C GLU A 637 -40.02 11.71 15.52
N PHE A 638 -39.83 10.40 15.39
CA PHE A 638 -40.94 9.49 15.11
C PHE A 638 -41.10 8.47 16.23
N THR A 639 -42.35 8.09 16.50
CA THR A 639 -42.72 7.11 17.50
C THR A 639 -43.46 5.95 16.86
N ILE A 640 -43.11 4.71 17.19
CA ILE A 640 -43.81 3.51 16.72
C ILE A 640 -45.14 3.39 17.47
N LEU A 641 -46.23 3.38 16.72
CA LEU A 641 -47.59 3.26 17.24
C LEU A 641 -48.06 1.80 17.27
N THR A 642 -47.82 1.07 16.22
CA THR A 642 -48.23 -0.35 16.09
C THR A 642 -47.28 -1.06 15.11
N PHE A 643 -47.32 -2.41 15.16
CA PHE A 643 -46.74 -3.31 14.16
C PHE A 643 -47.80 -3.78 13.19
#